data_c1834d6ef3d4db1673cc649272e1b86d
#
_entry.id   c1834d6ef3d4db1673cc649272e1b86d
#
_cell.length_a   1.000
_cell.length_b   1.000
_cell.length_c   1.000
_cell.angle_alpha   90.00
_cell.angle_beta   90.00
_cell.angle_gamma   90.00
#
_symmetry.space_group_name_H-M   'P 1'
#
loop_
_entity.id
_entity.type
_entity.pdbx_description
1 polymer ?
#
loop_
_entity_poly.entity_id
_entity_poly.type
_entity_poly.pdbx_seq_one_letter_code
_entity_poly.pdbx_strand_id
1 'polypeptide(L)'
;MAILGKAHSVSGVVIDEQTKEPLPGVYVTLINDSAKVLMSSTTNGNGWFSLKDVNVAEAFVGLGYMGYETQKIMVNIDGGDLDLGEIKLSPKSTMLGEVVVSADNVIEKADKYVLIPTLAELNRASETLNLLSEMKVKMPGLQVNEALKRVSVDGGGVVFQVNGKEESLSKVQSLNQHDILRIEYRNTPDIRYADRGVSGVINFIMKPRQEGGTIMVELDEAVTSLRSIATIAGTYYYKKSEWSINYGNTWQKNTKQYSDAQEQYIGRENIIYRNQIGQPSSMRDFSNNVSLGYTYMYDLNTMLAARLSFRAYDGNNRNYNIMEEIIGDAKSRYEKFNPNKSKSHSPTLDLYFRKNFSQTQSLELNAMGTISSGDYSREMHYKYDSGTDFNQINLTNNDSWAAALEALYSLKIGKVDTRYGVNYRRNHAENKYSENGAEFTPDRQTRDNLYFYGDLAGKWNKLGYTFSVGGKYFHNTGLSGSEHYLKFKALGTLNFKIDKHWSANYLYLYSPDMPPLSAMNDDVHTIDDISLQMGNLYIKPSTYQRHRLYVRYNTGNFYATGWGSYSRTDNSLNSVWYYDDNPSSKYYQMFINKTENGNYTDNISTQLDLSYQNLFNHLTLSASVGWDKYNVSDKAEYNSLNKVWASISANAYFGNWTVYANYTVAPRYSLDGRTFCRDIRFDYFGAKYRWKDFSFGARMVNAFTKRGFQQETETPSKVHPISKTFYIKDFANMVELNIVYRISFGKSYQRANRTLQNKGIDTGVNVEY
;
A
#
# COMPACT_ATOMS: atom_id res chain seq x y z
N MET A 1 -20.94 55.99 10.23
CA MET A 1 -20.83 55.73 8.78
C MET A 1 -19.50 55.01 8.60
N ALA A 2 -19.51 53.65 8.58
CA ALA A 2 -18.31 52.90 8.40
C ALA A 2 -17.95 52.87 6.91
N ILE A 3 -16.82 53.47 6.55
CA ILE A 3 -16.28 53.39 5.21
C ILE A 3 -15.85 51.95 5.00
N LEU A 4 -16.59 51.18 4.22
CA LEU A 4 -16.17 49.88 3.71
C LEU A 4 -14.97 50.14 2.78
N GLY A 5 -13.77 49.94 3.29
CA GLY A 5 -12.54 49.93 2.48
C GLY A 5 -12.69 48.88 1.39
N LYS A 6 -12.44 49.26 0.14
CA LYS A 6 -12.34 48.31 -0.98
C LYS A 6 -11.24 47.31 -0.66
N ALA A 7 -11.56 46.04 -0.72
CA ALA A 7 -10.56 44.99 -0.61
C ALA A 7 -9.66 45.01 -1.85
N HIS A 8 -8.36 45.13 -1.65
CA HIS A 8 -7.35 45.18 -2.70
C HIS A 8 -6.66 43.82 -2.89
N SER A 9 -5.98 43.63 -4.00
CA SER A 9 -5.15 42.45 -4.24
C SER A 9 -3.69 42.83 -4.45
N VAL A 10 -2.78 41.95 -4.03
CA VAL A 10 -1.33 42.03 -4.33
C VAL A 10 -0.97 40.84 -5.16
N SER A 11 -0.42 41.07 -6.36
CA SER A 11 -0.04 39.99 -7.30
C SER A 11 1.39 40.20 -7.80
N GLY A 12 1.95 39.18 -8.47
CA GLY A 12 3.26 39.22 -9.09
C GLY A 12 3.68 37.90 -9.65
N VAL A 13 4.79 37.87 -10.37
CA VAL A 13 5.40 36.68 -10.93
C VAL A 13 6.78 36.49 -10.32
N VAL A 14 7.04 35.31 -9.70
CA VAL A 14 8.34 35.02 -9.12
C VAL A 14 9.15 34.18 -10.11
N ILE A 15 10.36 34.63 -10.41
CA ILE A 15 11.28 33.98 -11.35
C ILE A 15 12.63 33.74 -10.71
N ASP A 16 13.35 32.76 -11.23
CA ASP A 16 14.75 32.51 -10.89
C ASP A 16 15.64 33.61 -11.45
N GLU A 17 16.51 34.18 -10.62
CA GLU A 17 17.37 35.28 -11.04
C GLU A 17 18.37 34.92 -12.14
N GLN A 18 18.87 33.64 -12.12
CA GLN A 18 19.89 33.20 -13.06
C GLN A 18 19.28 32.63 -14.34
N THR A 19 18.23 31.82 -14.24
CA THR A 19 17.62 31.13 -15.40
C THR A 19 16.51 31.93 -16.06
N LYS A 20 16.01 32.99 -15.38
CA LYS A 20 14.84 33.80 -15.79
C LYS A 20 13.54 33.01 -15.92
N GLU A 21 13.48 31.83 -15.34
CA GLU A 21 12.32 30.97 -15.40
C GLU A 21 11.37 31.19 -14.23
N PRO A 22 10.06 31.03 -14.45
CA PRO A 22 9.07 31.12 -13.37
C PRO A 22 9.33 30.10 -12.25
N LEU A 23 9.20 30.50 -11.01
CA LEU A 23 9.34 29.67 -9.83
C LEU A 23 7.96 29.31 -9.25
N PRO A 24 7.42 28.12 -9.50
CA PRO A 24 6.15 27.68 -8.89
C PRO A 24 6.38 27.11 -7.51
N GLY A 25 5.39 27.28 -6.66
CA GLY A 25 5.42 26.77 -5.29
C GLY A 25 6.25 27.63 -4.33
N VAL A 26 6.67 28.84 -4.76
CA VAL A 26 7.22 29.83 -3.85
C VAL A 26 6.16 30.20 -2.83
N TYR A 27 6.50 30.10 -1.55
CA TYR A 27 5.63 30.51 -0.47
C TYR A 27 5.65 32.03 -0.35
N VAL A 28 4.48 32.63 -0.53
CA VAL A 28 4.28 34.09 -0.49
C VAL A 28 3.44 34.45 0.72
N THR A 29 3.94 35.33 1.58
CA THR A 29 3.26 35.80 2.79
C THR A 29 3.07 37.29 2.76
N LEU A 30 1.93 37.77 3.23
CA LEU A 30 1.74 39.18 3.60
C LEU A 30 1.93 39.31 5.10
N ILE A 31 2.83 40.15 5.53
CA ILE A 31 3.28 40.31 6.91
C ILE A 31 3.15 41.76 7.33
N ASN A 32 2.57 42.04 8.50
CA ASN A 32 2.55 43.38 9.06
C ASN A 32 3.88 43.73 9.77
N ASP A 33 4.00 44.95 10.23
CA ASP A 33 5.19 45.46 10.93
C ASP A 33 5.56 44.68 12.18
N SER A 34 4.62 44.02 12.82
CA SER A 34 4.83 43.17 13.98
C SER A 34 5.23 41.75 13.62
N ALA A 35 5.65 41.47 12.39
CA ALA A 35 6.01 40.17 11.84
C ALA A 35 4.88 39.12 11.90
N LYS A 36 3.62 39.54 12.05
CA LYS A 36 2.45 38.63 12.02
C LYS A 36 2.02 38.38 10.58
N VAL A 37 1.92 37.15 10.19
CA VAL A 37 1.39 36.74 8.87
C VAL A 37 -0.11 37.04 8.81
N LEU A 38 -0.50 37.92 7.90
CA LEU A 38 -1.87 38.32 7.65
C LEU A 38 -2.55 37.34 6.69
N MET A 39 -1.84 36.94 5.64
CA MET A 39 -2.29 35.94 4.66
C MET A 39 -1.11 35.31 3.94
N SER A 40 -1.38 34.17 3.25
CA SER A 40 -0.36 33.48 2.48
C SER A 40 -0.94 32.88 1.21
N SER A 41 -0.09 32.73 0.20
CA SER A 41 -0.37 32.09 -1.08
C SER A 41 0.86 31.31 -1.52
N THR A 42 0.73 30.56 -2.62
CA THR A 42 1.88 29.96 -3.30
C THR A 42 1.83 30.30 -4.78
N THR A 43 2.99 30.49 -5.41
CA THR A 43 3.04 30.69 -6.84
C THR A 43 2.51 29.48 -7.60
N ASN A 44 1.79 29.73 -8.69
CA ASN A 44 1.30 28.69 -9.61
C ASN A 44 2.39 28.20 -10.56
N GLY A 45 2.02 27.37 -11.57
CA GLY A 45 2.95 26.82 -12.57
C GLY A 45 3.72 27.86 -13.39
N ASN A 46 3.22 29.08 -13.49
CA ASN A 46 3.86 30.19 -14.20
C ASN A 46 4.55 31.17 -13.24
N GLY A 47 4.81 30.76 -11.99
CA GLY A 47 5.41 31.62 -10.97
C GLY A 47 4.48 32.74 -10.46
N TRP A 48 3.22 32.81 -10.90
CA TRP A 48 2.30 33.86 -10.54
C TRP A 48 1.60 33.56 -9.20
N PHE A 49 1.46 34.64 -8.38
CA PHE A 49 0.68 34.59 -7.14
C PHE A 49 -0.30 35.75 -7.08
N SER A 50 -1.34 35.62 -6.26
CA SER A 50 -2.26 36.67 -5.87
C SER A 50 -2.71 36.49 -4.42
N LEU A 51 -2.59 37.57 -3.64
CA LEU A 51 -3.12 37.73 -2.30
C LEU A 51 -4.34 38.64 -2.43
N LYS A 52 -5.54 38.10 -2.23
CA LYS A 52 -6.82 38.82 -2.41
C LYS A 52 -7.39 39.22 -1.05
N ASP A 53 -8.28 40.24 -1.07
CA ASP A 53 -8.96 40.74 0.13
C ASP A 53 -7.98 41.35 1.16
N VAL A 54 -6.97 42.08 0.67
CA VAL A 54 -6.00 42.82 1.49
C VAL A 54 -6.63 44.07 2.04
N ASN A 55 -6.67 44.22 3.37
CA ASN A 55 -7.30 45.35 4.08
C ASN A 55 -6.29 46.13 4.94
N VAL A 56 -5.04 46.22 4.48
CA VAL A 56 -3.98 46.99 5.14
C VAL A 56 -3.34 47.95 4.13
N ALA A 57 -3.02 49.15 4.55
CA ALA A 57 -2.40 50.15 3.70
C ALA A 57 -0.92 49.88 3.42
N GLU A 58 -0.20 49.38 4.44
CA GLU A 58 1.21 49.06 4.34
C GLU A 58 1.45 47.64 4.90
N ALA A 59 2.28 46.85 4.20
CA ALA A 59 2.66 45.52 4.60
C ALA A 59 3.99 45.11 3.94
N PHE A 60 4.48 43.91 4.28
CA PHE A 60 5.60 43.28 3.59
C PHE A 60 5.15 42.00 2.89
N VAL A 61 5.55 41.84 1.64
CA VAL A 61 5.45 40.59 0.93
C VAL A 61 6.74 39.78 1.18
N GLY A 62 6.63 38.74 1.93
CA GLY A 62 7.72 37.79 2.18
C GLY A 62 7.65 36.63 1.17
N LEU A 63 8.77 36.33 0.52
CA LEU A 63 8.89 35.26 -0.45
C LEU A 63 9.93 34.27 0.07
N GLY A 64 9.53 33.01 0.21
CA GLY A 64 10.39 31.90 0.66
C GLY A 64 10.31 30.73 -0.31
N TYR A 65 11.47 30.26 -0.76
CA TYR A 65 11.57 29.09 -1.61
C TYR A 65 12.81 28.26 -1.22
N MET A 66 12.65 26.94 -1.14
CA MET A 66 13.76 26.10 -0.72
C MET A 66 14.90 26.12 -1.75
N GLY A 67 16.10 26.44 -1.29
CA GLY A 67 17.28 26.61 -2.15
C GLY A 67 17.46 28.02 -2.68
N TYR A 68 16.64 28.98 -2.24
CA TYR A 68 16.73 30.41 -2.60
C TYR A 68 16.86 31.29 -1.37
N GLU A 69 17.37 32.49 -1.55
CA GLU A 69 17.37 33.51 -0.51
C GLU A 69 15.95 34.00 -0.27
N THR A 70 15.57 34.13 1.00
CA THR A 70 14.29 34.73 1.35
C THR A 70 14.30 36.23 1.02
N GLN A 71 13.26 36.69 0.34
CA GLN A 71 13.11 38.11 0.01
C GLN A 71 11.92 38.72 0.76
N LYS A 72 12.07 39.97 1.20
CA LYS A 72 11.02 40.73 1.86
C LYS A 72 10.88 42.09 1.14
N ILE A 73 9.69 42.34 0.59
CA ILE A 73 9.39 43.53 -0.20
C ILE A 73 8.34 44.35 0.55
N MET A 74 8.65 45.62 0.85
CA MET A 74 7.66 46.52 1.42
C MET A 74 6.67 46.94 0.33
N VAL A 75 5.39 46.88 0.62
CA VAL A 75 4.30 47.23 -0.30
C VAL A 75 3.35 48.25 0.33
N ASN A 76 2.98 49.25 -0.46
CA ASN A 76 1.94 50.22 -0.12
C ASN A 76 0.71 49.93 -1.00
N ILE A 77 -0.44 49.69 -0.38
CA ILE A 77 -1.66 49.21 -1.02
C ILE A 77 -2.78 50.25 -1.00
N ASP A 78 -2.50 51.48 -0.58
CA ASP A 78 -3.50 52.56 -0.47
C ASP A 78 -4.14 52.98 -1.81
N GLY A 79 -3.52 52.64 -2.94
CA GLY A 79 -3.94 53.07 -4.27
C GLY A 79 -4.82 52.09 -5.07
N GLY A 80 -5.11 50.90 -4.58
CA GLY A 80 -5.85 49.87 -5.33
C GLY A 80 -5.11 48.54 -5.44
N ASP A 81 -5.46 47.72 -6.41
CA ASP A 81 -4.77 46.48 -6.72
C ASP A 81 -3.32 46.75 -7.11
N LEU A 82 -2.39 46.02 -6.48
CA LEU A 82 -0.94 46.18 -6.68
C LEU A 82 -0.36 44.98 -7.40
N ASP A 83 0.23 45.22 -8.58
CA ASP A 83 1.04 44.24 -9.29
C ASP A 83 2.52 44.53 -9.09
N LEU A 84 3.27 43.59 -8.48
CA LEU A 84 4.70 43.71 -8.20
C LEU A 84 5.56 43.34 -9.42
N GLY A 85 4.94 42.95 -10.54
CA GLY A 85 5.65 42.51 -11.73
C GLY A 85 6.50 41.24 -11.49
N GLU A 86 7.66 41.21 -12.15
CA GLU A 86 8.63 40.10 -11.99
C GLU A 86 9.50 40.29 -10.75
N ILE A 87 9.42 39.32 -9.84
CA ILE A 87 10.24 39.25 -8.62
C ILE A 87 11.30 38.18 -8.81
N LYS A 88 12.57 38.54 -8.72
CA LYS A 88 13.70 37.67 -8.95
C LYS A 88 14.19 37.07 -7.62
N LEU A 89 14.16 35.76 -7.47
CA LEU A 89 14.79 35.09 -6.34
C LEU A 89 16.17 34.53 -6.70
N SER A 90 17.16 34.85 -5.88
CA SER A 90 18.54 34.38 -6.05
C SER A 90 18.71 32.99 -5.46
N PRO A 91 19.29 32.01 -6.21
CA PRO A 91 19.65 30.72 -5.64
C PRO A 91 20.68 30.89 -4.49
N LYS A 92 20.42 30.26 -3.37
CA LYS A 92 21.31 30.32 -2.21
C LYS A 92 22.48 29.34 -2.38
N SER A 93 23.64 29.84 -2.73
CA SER A 93 24.88 29.06 -2.68
C SER A 93 25.48 29.25 -1.29
N THR A 94 25.30 28.34 -0.35
CA THR A 94 26.28 28.01 0.70
C THR A 94 25.65 27.26 1.87
N MET A 95 26.38 26.32 2.44
CA MET A 95 26.16 25.77 3.78
C MET A 95 26.23 26.90 4.79
N LEU A 96 25.11 27.24 5.45
CA LEU A 96 25.11 28.08 6.63
C LEU A 96 24.12 27.56 7.68
N GLY A 97 24.57 27.77 8.92
CA GLY A 97 23.99 27.29 10.15
C GLY A 97 22.49 27.54 10.30
N GLU A 98 21.95 26.67 11.08
CA GLU A 98 20.59 26.55 11.51
C GLU A 98 19.90 27.90 11.81
N VAL A 99 19.04 28.34 10.89
CA VAL A 99 17.96 29.28 11.23
C VAL A 99 16.70 28.42 11.41
N VAL A 100 16.36 28.16 12.64
CA VAL A 100 15.10 27.54 13.03
C VAL A 100 13.99 28.56 12.75
N VAL A 101 13.41 28.51 11.55
CA VAL A 101 12.08 29.07 11.31
C VAL A 101 11.10 27.97 11.71
N SER A 102 10.48 28.12 12.86
CA SER A 102 9.38 27.25 13.30
C SER A 102 8.09 27.58 12.54
N ALA A 103 8.05 27.26 11.24
CA ALA A 103 6.80 27.08 10.52
C ALA A 103 6.40 25.61 10.70
N ASP A 104 5.12 25.36 10.98
CA ASP A 104 4.59 24.00 11.05
C ASP A 104 4.98 23.22 9.78
N ASN A 105 5.90 22.28 9.89
CA ASN A 105 6.36 21.43 8.77
C ASN A 105 5.27 20.47 8.28
N VAL A 106 4.08 20.54 8.85
CA VAL A 106 2.90 19.77 8.50
C VAL A 106 1.73 20.72 8.29
N ILE A 107 1.23 20.78 7.06
CA ILE A 107 0.06 21.58 6.69
C ILE A 107 -1.11 20.62 6.47
N GLU A 108 -2.12 20.70 7.31
CA GLU A 108 -3.35 19.91 7.17
C GLU A 108 -4.32 20.62 6.19
N LYS A 109 -4.59 19.96 5.07
CA LYS A 109 -5.61 20.35 4.09
C LYS A 109 -6.90 19.58 4.30
N ALA A 110 -7.95 19.88 3.55
CA ALA A 110 -9.24 19.19 3.66
C ALA A 110 -9.13 17.69 3.38
N ASP A 111 -8.26 17.27 2.45
CA ASP A 111 -8.15 15.93 1.91
C ASP A 111 -6.79 15.25 2.16
N LYS A 112 -5.81 15.99 2.69
CA LYS A 112 -4.42 15.50 2.81
C LYS A 112 -3.58 16.27 3.82
N TYR A 113 -2.50 15.63 4.25
CA TYR A 113 -1.39 16.25 4.96
C TYR A 113 -0.30 16.62 3.95
N VAL A 114 0.19 17.85 4.01
CA VAL A 114 1.35 18.31 3.24
C VAL A 114 2.51 18.41 4.22
N LEU A 115 3.52 17.57 4.02
CA LEU A 115 4.70 17.48 4.88
C LEU A 115 5.90 18.03 4.12
N ILE A 116 6.59 18.97 4.74
CA ILE A 116 7.82 19.56 4.19
C ILE A 116 8.98 18.97 5.00
N PRO A 117 9.80 18.06 4.41
CA PRO A 117 10.94 17.50 5.10
C PRO A 117 11.93 18.59 5.50
N THR A 118 12.40 18.57 6.74
CA THR A 118 13.44 19.44 7.21
C THR A 118 14.81 19.01 6.68
N LEU A 119 15.78 19.89 6.63
CA LEU A 119 17.16 19.54 6.28
C LEU A 119 17.72 18.45 7.21
N ALA A 120 17.36 18.49 8.49
CA ALA A 120 17.77 17.47 9.44
C ALA A 120 17.19 16.08 9.08
N GLU A 121 15.90 15.99 8.73
CA GLU A 121 15.26 14.75 8.28
C GLU A 121 15.85 14.25 6.96
N LEU A 122 16.07 15.14 5.99
CA LEU A 122 16.72 14.80 4.72
C LEU A 122 18.16 14.30 4.91
N ASN A 123 18.91 14.92 5.83
CA ASN A 123 20.28 14.54 6.14
C ASN A 123 20.39 13.26 6.96
N ARG A 124 19.41 12.93 7.80
CA ARG A 124 19.34 11.67 8.56
C ARG A 124 18.99 10.50 7.66
N ALA A 125 18.09 10.71 6.71
CA ALA A 125 17.64 9.66 5.80
C ALA A 125 18.76 9.31 4.81
N SER A 126 19.12 8.02 4.74
CA SER A 126 20.04 7.50 3.72
C SER A 126 19.31 7.25 2.39
N GLU A 127 17.98 7.04 2.42
CA GLU A 127 17.12 6.73 1.28
C GLU A 127 15.68 7.20 1.54
N THR A 128 14.85 7.21 0.52
CA THR A 128 13.45 7.69 0.63
C THR A 128 12.62 6.86 1.60
N LEU A 129 12.86 5.55 1.70
CA LEU A 129 12.17 4.70 2.66
C LEU A 129 12.53 5.04 4.11
N ASN A 130 13.80 5.36 4.38
CA ASN A 130 14.22 5.87 5.68
C ASN A 130 13.59 7.25 5.98
N LEU A 131 13.45 8.12 4.96
CA LEU A 131 12.75 9.39 5.14
C LEU A 131 11.29 9.18 5.55
N LEU A 132 10.60 8.21 4.94
CA LEU A 132 9.24 7.83 5.37
C LEU A 132 9.22 7.28 6.80
N SER A 133 10.21 6.48 7.17
CA SER A 133 10.36 5.95 8.53
C SER A 133 10.59 7.07 9.56
N GLU A 134 11.39 8.09 9.22
CA GLU A 134 11.58 9.29 10.03
C GLU A 134 10.28 10.11 10.17
N MET A 135 9.57 10.27 9.07
CA MET A 135 8.38 11.12 9.01
C MET A 135 7.09 10.41 9.41
N LYS A 136 7.11 9.08 9.69
CA LYS A 136 5.91 8.27 10.00
C LYS A 136 5.06 8.84 11.14
N VAL A 137 5.69 9.46 12.13
CA VAL A 137 5.00 10.09 13.28
C VAL A 137 4.14 11.28 12.88
N LYS A 138 4.44 11.90 11.73
CA LYS A 138 3.68 13.00 11.12
C LYS A 138 2.61 12.48 10.15
N MET A 139 2.55 11.15 9.91
CA MET A 139 1.71 10.48 8.91
C MET A 139 0.81 9.43 9.61
N PRO A 140 -0.36 9.83 10.14
CA PRO A 140 -1.23 8.94 10.92
C PRO A 140 -1.52 7.61 10.23
N GLY A 141 -1.34 6.49 10.93
CA GLY A 141 -1.57 5.14 10.43
C GLY A 141 -0.46 4.57 9.56
N LEU A 142 0.58 5.35 9.21
CA LEU A 142 1.70 4.88 8.39
C LEU A 142 2.58 3.91 9.17
N GLN A 143 2.82 2.75 8.58
CA GLN A 143 3.75 1.74 9.04
C GLN A 143 4.82 1.51 7.97
N VAL A 144 6.08 1.55 8.37
CA VAL A 144 7.22 1.33 7.48
C VAL A 144 8.08 0.21 8.07
N ASN A 145 8.24 -0.87 7.33
CA ASN A 145 9.17 -1.94 7.63
C ASN A 145 10.31 -1.89 6.59
N GLU A 146 11.44 -1.33 7.00
CA GLU A 146 12.60 -1.15 6.11
C GLU A 146 13.26 -2.49 5.73
N ALA A 147 13.18 -3.47 6.61
CA ALA A 147 13.77 -4.78 6.38
C ALA A 147 13.00 -5.62 5.36
N LEU A 148 11.67 -5.56 5.39
CA LEU A 148 10.81 -6.20 4.39
C LEU A 148 10.53 -5.29 3.19
N LYS A 149 11.01 -4.05 3.20
CA LYS A 149 10.68 -3.01 2.21
C LYS A 149 9.17 -2.87 2.01
N ARG A 150 8.44 -2.87 3.13
CA ARG A 150 6.98 -2.83 3.15
C ARG A 150 6.50 -1.54 3.80
N VAL A 151 5.54 -0.91 3.14
CA VAL A 151 4.84 0.28 3.63
C VAL A 151 3.35 0.00 3.62
N SER A 152 2.67 0.28 4.71
CA SER A 152 1.22 0.13 4.84
C SER A 152 0.62 1.31 5.60
N VAL A 153 -0.67 1.52 5.42
CA VAL A 153 -1.46 2.46 6.22
C VAL A 153 -2.61 1.67 6.83
N ASP A 154 -2.70 1.64 8.16
CA ASP A 154 -3.69 0.86 8.90
C ASP A 154 -3.77 -0.62 8.48
N GLY A 155 -2.63 -1.21 8.17
CA GLY A 155 -2.54 -2.57 7.65
C GLY A 155 -2.91 -2.74 6.18
N GLY A 156 -3.49 -1.72 5.53
CA GLY A 156 -3.85 -1.76 4.10
C GLY A 156 -2.75 -1.26 3.17
N GLY A 157 -2.95 -1.47 1.87
CA GLY A 157 -2.00 -1.08 0.82
C GLY A 157 -1.83 0.43 0.69
N VAL A 158 -0.69 0.83 0.13
CA VAL A 158 -0.36 2.23 -0.17
C VAL A 158 -0.18 2.41 -1.67
N VAL A 159 -0.78 3.47 -2.21
CA VAL A 159 -0.47 3.96 -3.54
C VAL A 159 0.65 5.01 -3.42
N PHE A 160 1.76 4.74 -4.07
CA PHE A 160 2.83 5.71 -4.20
C PHE A 160 2.65 6.55 -5.46
N GLN A 161 2.94 7.83 -5.35
CA GLN A 161 2.92 8.75 -6.47
C GLN A 161 4.20 9.60 -6.49
N VAL A 162 4.66 9.94 -7.68
CA VAL A 162 5.73 10.92 -7.90
C VAL A 162 5.19 11.99 -8.83
N ASN A 163 5.09 13.23 -8.33
CA ASN A 163 4.44 14.35 -9.01
C ASN A 163 3.01 14.01 -9.48
N GLY A 164 2.24 13.27 -8.63
CA GLY A 164 0.88 12.82 -8.93
C GLY A 164 0.77 11.58 -9.82
N LYS A 165 1.86 11.04 -10.33
CA LYS A 165 1.91 9.80 -11.13
C LYS A 165 2.05 8.60 -10.20
N GLU A 166 1.18 7.57 -10.34
CA GLU A 166 1.33 6.31 -9.62
C GLU A 166 2.61 5.58 -10.04
N GLU A 167 3.43 5.22 -9.07
CA GLU A 167 4.73 4.58 -9.27
C GLU A 167 4.93 3.38 -8.33
N SER A 168 5.88 2.52 -8.68
CA SER A 168 6.26 1.38 -7.84
C SER A 168 7.05 1.83 -6.61
N LEU A 169 7.09 1.00 -5.57
CA LEU A 169 7.94 1.25 -4.40
C LEU A 169 9.43 1.34 -4.80
N SER A 170 9.90 0.51 -5.74
CA SER A 170 11.28 0.56 -6.24
C SER A 170 11.62 1.91 -6.90
N LYS A 171 10.66 2.49 -7.64
CA LYS A 171 10.82 3.86 -8.17
C LYS A 171 10.92 4.90 -7.06
N VAL A 172 10.09 4.77 -6.01
CA VAL A 172 10.13 5.68 -4.85
C VAL A 172 11.46 5.55 -4.10
N GLN A 173 11.98 4.34 -3.91
CA GLN A 173 13.28 4.10 -3.29
C GLN A 173 14.44 4.74 -4.09
N SER A 174 14.32 4.79 -5.43
CA SER A 174 15.32 5.41 -6.29
C SER A 174 15.35 6.94 -6.22
N LEU A 175 14.34 7.59 -5.64
CA LEU A 175 14.33 9.04 -5.51
C LEU A 175 15.47 9.51 -4.61
N ASN A 176 16.12 10.61 -5.00
CA ASN A 176 17.01 11.31 -4.10
C ASN A 176 16.16 12.11 -3.10
N GLN A 177 16.29 11.80 -1.80
CA GLN A 177 15.52 12.47 -0.75
C GLN A 177 15.75 13.99 -0.73
N HIS A 178 16.94 14.47 -1.12
CA HIS A 178 17.24 15.90 -1.21
C HIS A 178 16.52 16.63 -2.36
N ASP A 179 16.00 15.86 -3.35
CA ASP A 179 15.18 16.40 -4.42
C ASP A 179 13.68 16.42 -4.11
N ILE A 180 13.28 15.89 -2.96
CA ILE A 180 11.90 15.93 -2.50
C ILE A 180 11.60 17.35 -1.98
N LEU A 181 10.64 18.01 -2.63
CA LEU A 181 10.18 19.33 -2.22
C LEU A 181 9.19 19.23 -1.04
N ARG A 182 8.24 18.29 -1.14
CA ARG A 182 7.24 17.98 -0.13
C ARG A 182 6.66 16.58 -0.34
N ILE A 183 6.03 16.04 0.71
CA ILE A 183 5.28 14.80 0.64
C ILE A 183 3.80 15.14 0.90
N GLU A 184 2.91 14.73 0.01
CA GLU A 184 1.48 14.85 0.19
C GLU A 184 0.93 13.47 0.61
N TYR A 185 0.42 13.41 1.82
CA TYR A 185 -0.05 12.16 2.43
C TYR A 185 -1.55 12.18 2.63
N ARG A 186 -2.22 11.12 2.21
CA ARG A 186 -3.63 10.85 2.48
C ARG A 186 -3.74 9.52 3.22
N ASN A 187 -4.22 9.55 4.44
CA ASN A 187 -4.59 8.34 5.20
C ASN A 187 -6.02 7.87 4.89
N THR A 188 -6.67 8.55 3.98
CA THR A 188 -7.99 8.22 3.43
C THR A 188 -7.88 8.39 1.92
N PRO A 189 -7.77 7.29 1.18
CA PRO A 189 -7.67 7.36 -0.27
C PRO A 189 -8.99 7.83 -0.89
N ASP A 190 -8.90 8.39 -2.08
CA ASP A 190 -10.08 8.74 -2.87
C ASP A 190 -10.97 7.51 -3.09
N ILE A 191 -12.27 7.71 -3.29
CA ILE A 191 -13.25 6.62 -3.54
C ILE A 191 -12.86 5.70 -4.72
N ARG A 192 -12.09 6.22 -5.67
CA ARG A 192 -11.52 5.46 -6.80
C ARG A 192 -10.56 4.33 -6.38
N TYR A 193 -9.90 4.46 -5.21
CA TYR A 193 -8.95 3.47 -4.69
C TYR A 193 -9.54 2.50 -3.66
N ALA A 194 -10.69 2.80 -3.12
CA ALA A 194 -11.22 2.10 -1.96
C ALA A 194 -11.49 0.60 -2.19
N ASP A 195 -11.68 0.16 -3.45
CA ASP A 195 -11.86 -1.27 -3.81
C ASP A 195 -10.55 -2.03 -3.98
N ARG A 196 -9.44 -1.32 -3.95
CA ARG A 196 -8.12 -1.89 -4.28
C ARG A 196 -7.35 -2.31 -3.02
N GLY A 197 -8.03 -2.39 -1.87
CA GLY A 197 -7.36 -2.62 -0.58
C GLY A 197 -6.37 -1.52 -0.21
N VAL A 198 -6.52 -0.33 -0.81
CA VAL A 198 -5.66 0.83 -0.58
C VAL A 198 -6.21 1.60 0.60
N SER A 199 -5.38 1.82 1.61
CA SER A 199 -5.71 2.61 2.80
C SER A 199 -5.01 3.97 2.85
N GLY A 200 -4.02 4.21 1.98
CA GLY A 200 -3.33 5.48 1.94
C GLY A 200 -2.70 5.81 0.59
N VAL A 201 -2.43 7.09 0.37
CA VAL A 201 -1.71 7.60 -0.80
C VAL A 201 -0.55 8.46 -0.33
N ILE A 202 0.65 8.22 -0.84
CA ILE A 202 1.86 9.01 -0.58
C ILE A 202 2.36 9.56 -1.89
N ASN A 203 2.29 10.88 -2.06
CA ASN A 203 2.73 11.56 -3.28
C ASN A 203 3.98 12.40 -3.00
N PHE A 204 5.08 12.04 -3.63
CA PHE A 204 6.35 12.77 -3.56
C PHE A 204 6.37 13.86 -4.62
N ILE A 205 6.37 15.11 -4.20
CA ILE A 205 6.54 16.26 -5.10
C ILE A 205 8.03 16.57 -5.17
N MET A 206 8.58 16.38 -6.35
CA MET A 206 10.00 16.53 -6.61
C MET A 206 10.35 17.95 -7.06
N LYS A 207 11.57 18.37 -6.73
CA LYS A 207 12.17 19.56 -7.35
C LYS A 207 12.22 19.40 -8.86
N PRO A 208 11.94 20.42 -9.62
CA PRO A 208 11.97 20.35 -11.08
C PRO A 208 13.39 20.09 -11.60
N ARG A 209 13.52 19.34 -12.69
CA ARG A 209 14.78 19.10 -13.40
C ARG A 209 14.64 19.36 -14.89
N GLN A 210 15.62 20.04 -15.50
CA GLN A 210 15.65 20.34 -16.93
C GLN A 210 16.30 19.20 -17.71
N GLU A 211 17.46 18.78 -17.24
CA GLU A 211 18.29 17.78 -17.86
C GLU A 211 19.03 16.99 -16.78
N GLY A 212 19.24 15.71 -17.00
CA GLY A 212 19.94 14.86 -16.06
C GLY A 212 19.08 13.72 -15.57
N GLY A 213 19.41 13.13 -14.42
CA GLY A 213 18.69 11.97 -13.95
C GLY A 213 19.13 11.47 -12.60
N THR A 214 18.61 10.28 -12.28
CA THR A 214 19.00 9.49 -11.12
C THR A 214 19.24 8.06 -11.54
N ILE A 215 20.25 7.41 -10.96
CA ILE A 215 20.48 5.98 -11.05
C ILE A 215 20.63 5.47 -9.62
N MET A 216 19.98 4.37 -9.31
CA MET A 216 20.11 3.66 -8.04
C MET A 216 20.34 2.17 -8.32
N VAL A 217 21.29 1.60 -7.60
CA VAL A 217 21.50 0.16 -7.48
C VAL A 217 21.45 -0.19 -6.02
N GLU A 218 20.64 -1.15 -5.65
CA GLU A 218 20.49 -1.64 -4.29
C GLU A 218 20.60 -3.16 -4.28
N LEU A 219 21.39 -3.66 -3.34
CA LEU A 219 21.59 -5.08 -3.07
C LEU A 219 21.37 -5.34 -1.58
N ASP A 220 20.47 -6.26 -1.26
CA ASP A 220 20.27 -6.82 0.08
C ASP A 220 20.59 -8.30 0.04
N GLU A 221 21.66 -8.70 0.71
CA GLU A 221 22.16 -10.07 0.73
C GLU A 221 22.17 -10.64 2.14
N ALA A 222 21.44 -11.72 2.35
CA ALA A 222 21.53 -12.47 3.59
C ALA A 222 22.76 -13.39 3.56
N VAL A 223 23.71 -13.14 4.46
CA VAL A 223 24.96 -13.92 4.53
C VAL A 223 24.83 -15.22 5.34
N THR A 224 23.78 -15.34 6.14
CA THR A 224 23.51 -16.54 6.96
C THR A 224 22.37 -17.40 6.41
N SER A 225 21.71 -16.95 5.35
CA SER A 225 20.66 -17.67 4.63
C SER A 225 20.75 -17.35 3.14
N LEU A 226 19.99 -18.08 2.33
CA LEU A 226 19.98 -17.88 0.88
C LEU A 226 18.82 -16.95 0.49
N ARG A 227 19.00 -15.63 0.69
CA ARG A 227 18.05 -14.61 0.30
C ARG A 227 18.77 -13.40 -0.28
N SER A 228 18.34 -12.98 -1.46
CA SER A 228 18.86 -11.84 -2.18
C SER A 228 17.72 -10.97 -2.71
N ILE A 229 17.84 -9.66 -2.56
CA ILE A 229 16.98 -8.69 -3.21
C ILE A 229 17.88 -7.70 -3.95
N ALA A 230 17.68 -7.61 -5.27
CA ALA A 230 18.37 -6.63 -6.10
C ALA A 230 17.38 -5.65 -6.71
N THR A 231 17.71 -4.37 -6.69
CA THR A 231 16.90 -3.32 -7.34
C THR A 231 17.81 -2.42 -8.16
N ILE A 232 17.45 -2.19 -9.40
CA ILE A 232 18.08 -1.19 -10.27
C ILE A 232 16.97 -0.25 -10.74
N ALA A 233 17.14 1.04 -10.51
CA ALA A 233 16.19 2.03 -10.96
C ALA A 233 16.90 3.25 -11.55
N GLY A 234 16.44 3.70 -12.70
CA GLY A 234 16.98 4.85 -13.38
C GLY A 234 15.88 5.76 -13.92
N THR A 235 16.16 7.06 -13.93
CA THR A 235 15.30 8.05 -14.57
C THR A 235 16.20 9.07 -15.25
N TYR A 236 15.90 9.34 -16.51
CA TYR A 236 16.61 10.35 -17.31
C TYR A 236 15.63 11.37 -17.85
N TYR A 237 15.97 12.63 -17.69
CA TYR A 237 15.20 13.79 -18.12
C TYR A 237 15.95 14.52 -19.22
N TYR A 238 15.29 14.77 -20.31
CA TYR A 238 15.82 15.61 -21.38
C TYR A 238 14.71 16.45 -22.02
N LYS A 239 14.80 17.75 -21.88
CA LYS A 239 13.76 18.69 -22.37
C LYS A 239 12.35 18.27 -21.89
N LYS A 240 11.48 17.93 -22.84
CA LYS A 240 10.08 17.55 -22.60
C LYS A 240 9.88 16.07 -22.29
N SER A 241 10.93 15.27 -22.27
CA SER A 241 10.88 13.83 -22.16
C SER A 241 11.47 13.31 -20.86
N GLU A 242 10.86 12.27 -20.32
CA GLU A 242 11.37 11.47 -19.19
C GLU A 242 11.34 10.01 -19.58
N TRP A 243 12.47 9.34 -19.44
CA TRP A 243 12.59 7.89 -19.53
C TRP A 243 12.85 7.31 -18.14
N SER A 244 12.24 6.17 -17.85
CA SER A 244 12.52 5.45 -16.61
C SER A 244 12.66 3.97 -16.85
N ILE A 245 13.59 3.35 -16.13
CA ILE A 245 13.75 1.91 -16.03
C ILE A 245 13.73 1.52 -14.58
N ASN A 246 13.01 0.44 -14.25
CA ASN A 246 13.06 -0.19 -12.95
C ASN A 246 13.15 -1.70 -13.14
N TYR A 247 14.11 -2.30 -12.49
CA TYR A 247 14.29 -3.74 -12.39
C TYR A 247 14.33 -4.12 -10.91
N GLY A 248 13.54 -5.09 -10.53
CA GLY A 248 13.53 -5.68 -9.18
C GLY A 248 13.62 -7.20 -9.31
N ASN A 249 14.54 -7.79 -8.57
CA ASN A 249 14.68 -9.23 -8.43
C ASN A 249 14.59 -9.61 -6.96
N THR A 250 13.88 -10.68 -6.67
CA THR A 250 13.92 -11.34 -5.37
C THR A 250 14.21 -12.80 -5.60
N TRP A 251 15.23 -13.30 -4.95
CA TRP A 251 15.57 -14.71 -4.93
C TRP A 251 15.70 -15.19 -3.49
N GLN A 252 15.06 -16.32 -3.20
CA GLN A 252 15.05 -16.91 -1.87
C GLN A 252 15.06 -18.43 -1.97
N LYS A 253 15.85 -19.08 -1.13
CA LYS A 253 15.82 -20.53 -0.96
C LYS A 253 15.93 -20.87 0.52
N ASN A 254 14.94 -21.55 1.03
CA ASN A 254 14.90 -22.08 2.39
C ASN A 254 15.06 -23.60 2.35
N THR A 255 15.71 -24.17 3.34
CA THR A 255 15.95 -25.62 3.48
C THR A 255 15.46 -26.16 4.83
N LYS A 256 15.10 -25.27 5.74
CA LYS A 256 14.65 -25.62 7.11
C LYS A 256 13.30 -24.95 7.38
N GLN A 257 12.34 -25.22 6.52
CA GLN A 257 10.95 -24.84 6.66
C GLN A 257 10.19 -25.99 7.34
N TYR A 258 9.26 -25.67 8.23
CA TYR A 258 8.47 -26.62 8.99
C TYR A 258 7.02 -26.17 9.06
N SER A 259 6.10 -27.15 9.07
CA SER A 259 4.66 -26.90 9.20
C SER A 259 4.05 -27.92 10.14
N ASP A 260 3.89 -27.55 11.40
CA ASP A 260 3.17 -28.35 12.38
C ASP A 260 1.68 -28.02 12.33
N ALA A 261 0.80 -29.03 12.39
CA ALA A 261 -0.64 -28.81 12.46
C ALA A 261 -1.33 -29.85 13.34
N GLN A 262 -2.40 -29.43 13.99
CA GLN A 262 -3.36 -30.29 14.67
C GLN A 262 -4.73 -30.01 14.06
N GLU A 263 -5.34 -31.08 13.53
CA GLU A 263 -6.62 -30.99 12.85
C GLU A 263 -7.53 -32.13 13.27
N GLN A 264 -8.82 -31.90 13.22
CA GLN A 264 -9.85 -32.89 13.47
C GLN A 264 -10.83 -32.85 12.29
N TYR A 265 -11.24 -34.03 11.86
CA TYR A 265 -12.34 -34.22 10.94
C TYR A 265 -13.47 -34.89 11.71
N ILE A 266 -14.56 -34.15 11.94
CA ILE A 266 -15.69 -34.55 12.78
C ILE A 266 -16.81 -35.07 11.87
N GLY A 267 -16.86 -36.38 11.68
CA GLY A 267 -17.93 -37.03 10.99
C GLY A 267 -19.11 -37.35 11.91
N ARG A 268 -20.06 -38.13 11.42
CA ARG A 268 -21.27 -38.49 12.18
C ARG A 268 -20.98 -39.52 13.27
N GLU A 269 -20.16 -40.53 12.98
CA GLU A 269 -19.89 -41.67 13.86
C GLU A 269 -18.49 -41.64 14.43
N ASN A 270 -17.54 -41.06 13.73
CA ASN A 270 -16.14 -41.04 14.09
C ASN A 270 -15.52 -39.63 13.99
N ILE A 271 -14.54 -39.39 14.85
CA ILE A 271 -13.65 -38.22 14.75
C ILE A 271 -12.28 -38.76 14.32
N ILE A 272 -11.76 -38.15 13.25
CA ILE A 272 -10.41 -38.38 12.79
C ILE A 272 -9.52 -37.29 13.36
N TYR A 273 -8.54 -37.65 14.17
CA TYR A 273 -7.52 -36.73 14.67
C TYR A 273 -6.28 -36.87 13.82
N ARG A 274 -5.77 -35.82 13.23
CA ARG A 274 -4.52 -35.74 12.49
C ARG A 274 -3.55 -34.80 13.18
N ASN A 275 -2.38 -35.29 13.53
CA ASN A 275 -1.26 -34.52 14.04
C ASN A 275 -0.17 -34.48 12.97
N GLN A 276 0.06 -33.32 12.35
CA GLN A 276 1.12 -33.13 11.39
C GLN A 276 2.38 -32.65 12.09
N ILE A 277 3.48 -33.34 11.94
CA ILE A 277 4.80 -33.06 12.48
C ILE A 277 5.69 -32.60 11.31
N GLY A 278 5.97 -31.34 11.21
CA GLY A 278 6.78 -30.76 10.14
C GLY A 278 8.19 -31.34 10.12
N GLN A 279 8.65 -31.72 8.94
CA GLN A 279 10.01 -32.17 8.67
C GLN A 279 10.77 -31.09 7.91
N PRO A 280 12.13 -31.13 7.87
CA PRO A 280 12.91 -30.20 7.09
C PRO A 280 12.44 -30.15 5.63
N SER A 281 11.82 -29.08 5.27
CA SER A 281 11.20 -28.81 3.96
C SER A 281 11.95 -27.69 3.25
N SER A 282 11.83 -27.61 1.93
CA SER A 282 12.53 -26.59 1.16
C SER A 282 11.57 -25.78 0.31
N MET A 283 11.85 -24.49 0.20
CA MET A 283 11.17 -23.57 -0.70
C MET A 283 12.19 -22.78 -1.50
N ARG A 284 11.92 -22.57 -2.77
CA ARG A 284 12.67 -21.68 -3.65
C ARG A 284 11.69 -20.76 -4.36
N ASP A 285 11.90 -19.45 -4.23
CA ASP A 285 11.16 -18.43 -4.93
C ASP A 285 12.10 -17.56 -5.74
N PHE A 286 11.70 -17.24 -6.96
CA PHE A 286 12.36 -16.35 -7.86
C PHE A 286 11.35 -15.41 -8.52
N SER A 287 11.48 -14.12 -8.28
CA SER A 287 10.58 -13.11 -8.82
C SER A 287 11.37 -12.02 -9.53
N ASN A 288 10.98 -11.71 -10.76
CA ASN A 288 11.52 -10.62 -11.54
C ASN A 288 10.43 -9.63 -11.92
N ASN A 289 10.77 -8.36 -11.87
CA ASN A 289 9.94 -7.25 -12.26
C ASN A 289 10.75 -6.28 -13.09
N VAL A 290 10.36 -6.03 -14.33
CA VAL A 290 10.95 -5.00 -15.18
C VAL A 290 9.87 -4.01 -15.55
N SER A 291 10.17 -2.71 -15.52
CA SER A 291 9.30 -1.70 -16.12
C SER A 291 10.09 -0.62 -16.85
N LEU A 292 9.60 -0.27 -18.02
CA LEU A 292 10.11 0.81 -18.85
C LEU A 292 9.03 1.87 -18.95
N GLY A 293 9.35 3.10 -18.61
CA GLY A 293 8.40 4.23 -18.64
C GLY A 293 8.89 5.34 -19.53
N TYR A 294 7.97 5.94 -20.27
CA TYR A 294 8.18 7.15 -21.04
C TYR A 294 7.12 8.18 -20.70
N THR A 295 7.51 9.44 -20.50
CA THR A 295 6.60 10.55 -20.29
C THR A 295 7.00 11.70 -21.20
N TYR A 296 6.03 12.26 -21.90
CA TYR A 296 6.20 13.42 -22.76
C TYR A 296 5.32 14.57 -22.31
N MET A 297 5.94 15.71 -22.06
CA MET A 297 5.27 16.96 -21.70
C MET A 297 5.16 17.81 -22.96
N TYR A 298 3.99 17.78 -23.63
CA TYR A 298 3.80 18.64 -24.81
C TYR A 298 3.91 20.12 -24.42
N ASP A 299 3.22 20.49 -23.34
CA ASP A 299 3.27 21.80 -22.67
C ASP A 299 3.02 21.62 -21.16
N LEU A 300 2.98 22.70 -20.36
CA LEU A 300 2.72 22.65 -18.93
C LEU A 300 1.32 22.08 -18.57
N ASN A 301 0.40 22.07 -19.54
CA ASN A 301 -0.99 21.66 -19.36
C ASN A 301 -1.30 20.30 -19.98
N THR A 302 -0.41 19.75 -20.81
CA THR A 302 -0.67 18.53 -21.58
C THR A 302 0.46 17.53 -21.40
N MET A 303 0.10 16.34 -20.95
CA MET A 303 1.04 15.25 -20.70
C MET A 303 0.53 13.92 -21.27
N LEU A 304 1.45 13.18 -21.87
CA LEU A 304 1.29 11.79 -22.31
C LEU A 304 2.29 10.94 -21.56
N ALA A 305 1.90 9.72 -21.19
CA ALA A 305 2.86 8.74 -20.74
C ALA A 305 2.46 7.32 -21.08
N ALA A 306 3.47 6.49 -21.22
CA ALA A 306 3.35 5.06 -21.41
C ALA A 306 4.30 4.33 -20.45
N ARG A 307 3.89 3.15 -19.97
CA ARG A 307 4.71 2.24 -19.19
C ARG A 307 4.45 0.82 -19.65
N LEU A 308 5.52 0.12 -20.01
CA LEU A 308 5.54 -1.31 -20.26
C LEU A 308 6.15 -1.99 -19.03
N SER A 309 5.44 -2.96 -18.48
CA SER A 309 5.92 -3.74 -17.33
C SER A 309 5.86 -5.22 -17.66
N PHE A 310 6.81 -5.99 -17.13
CA PHE A 310 6.86 -7.44 -17.23
C PHE A 310 7.16 -8.01 -15.85
N ARG A 311 6.33 -8.93 -15.38
CA ARG A 311 6.55 -9.71 -14.16
C ARG A 311 6.71 -11.17 -14.52
N ALA A 312 7.67 -11.84 -13.90
CA ALA A 312 7.84 -13.28 -13.96
C ALA A 312 8.07 -13.84 -12.56
N TYR A 313 7.46 -14.98 -12.28
CA TYR A 313 7.58 -15.69 -11.01
C TYR A 313 7.86 -17.19 -11.28
N ASP A 314 8.74 -17.79 -10.49
CA ASP A 314 9.03 -19.23 -10.45
C ASP A 314 9.18 -19.65 -8.99
N GLY A 315 8.21 -20.39 -8.48
CA GLY A 315 8.18 -20.94 -7.12
C GLY A 315 8.24 -22.48 -7.13
N ASN A 316 8.94 -23.04 -6.15
CA ASN A 316 8.99 -24.47 -5.92
C ASN A 316 9.06 -24.72 -4.41
N ASN A 317 8.04 -25.36 -3.87
CA ASN A 317 7.91 -25.67 -2.46
C ASN A 317 7.82 -27.19 -2.31
N ARG A 318 8.65 -27.77 -1.43
CA ARG A 318 8.69 -29.21 -1.15
C ARG A 318 8.47 -29.43 0.34
N ASN A 319 7.24 -29.76 0.68
CA ASN A 319 6.84 -29.98 2.07
C ASN A 319 6.90 -31.47 2.45
N TYR A 320 7.65 -31.77 3.49
CA TYR A 320 7.75 -33.06 4.09
C TYR A 320 7.16 -33.01 5.50
N ASN A 321 6.30 -33.97 5.82
CA ASN A 321 5.67 -34.08 7.14
C ASN A 321 5.52 -35.55 7.52
N ILE A 322 5.50 -35.80 8.82
CA ILE A 322 5.05 -37.06 9.38
C ILE A 322 3.64 -36.84 9.91
N MET A 323 2.73 -37.70 9.53
CA MET A 323 1.33 -37.64 9.96
C MET A 323 1.10 -38.76 10.97
N GLU A 324 0.46 -38.40 12.08
CA GLU A 324 -0.08 -39.36 13.06
C GLU A 324 -1.59 -39.20 13.04
N GLU A 325 -2.29 -40.30 12.79
CA GLU A 325 -3.74 -40.32 12.65
C GLU A 325 -4.37 -41.25 13.66
N ILE A 326 -5.48 -40.83 14.26
CA ILE A 326 -6.24 -41.62 15.23
C ILE A 326 -7.71 -41.62 14.80
N ILE A 327 -8.27 -42.82 14.60
CA ILE A 327 -9.68 -43.05 14.26
C ILE A 327 -10.23 -44.07 15.28
N GLY A 328 -11.01 -43.63 16.26
CA GLY A 328 -11.40 -44.44 17.40
C GLY A 328 -10.17 -44.99 18.14
N ASP A 329 -10.01 -46.29 18.20
CA ASP A 329 -8.84 -46.94 18.83
C ASP A 329 -7.68 -47.19 17.85
N ALA A 330 -7.92 -47.02 16.55
CA ALA A 330 -6.93 -47.30 15.52
C ALA A 330 -5.96 -46.11 15.41
N LYS A 331 -4.67 -46.43 15.38
CA LYS A 331 -3.58 -45.46 15.19
C LYS A 331 -2.81 -45.83 13.94
N SER A 332 -2.61 -44.84 13.07
CA SER A 332 -1.78 -44.97 11.89
C SER A 332 -0.73 -43.87 11.83
N ARG A 333 0.35 -44.18 11.13
CA ARG A 333 1.41 -43.19 10.85
C ARG A 333 1.78 -43.31 9.38
N TYR A 334 2.03 -42.15 8.76
CA TYR A 334 2.44 -42.09 7.37
C TYR A 334 3.31 -40.89 7.07
N GLU A 335 4.11 -41.00 6.02
CA GLU A 335 4.87 -39.87 5.48
C GLU A 335 4.04 -39.10 4.44
N LYS A 336 4.04 -37.82 4.54
CA LYS A 336 3.34 -36.91 3.62
C LYS A 336 4.35 -36.01 2.91
N PHE A 337 4.43 -36.14 1.61
CA PHE A 337 5.25 -35.31 0.74
C PHE A 337 4.38 -34.54 -0.24
N ASN A 338 4.37 -33.19 -0.15
CA ASN A 338 3.55 -32.30 -0.99
C ASN A 338 4.42 -31.29 -1.71
N PRO A 339 4.96 -31.61 -2.91
CA PRO A 339 5.63 -30.61 -3.73
C PRO A 339 4.62 -29.77 -4.51
N ASN A 340 4.85 -28.46 -4.51
CA ASN A 340 4.08 -27.49 -5.28
C ASN A 340 5.02 -26.69 -6.18
N LYS A 341 4.63 -26.49 -7.42
CA LYS A 341 5.35 -25.62 -8.37
C LYS A 341 4.40 -24.58 -8.93
N SER A 342 4.91 -23.37 -9.12
CA SER A 342 4.16 -22.26 -9.65
C SER A 342 5.05 -21.43 -10.58
N LYS A 343 4.63 -21.25 -11.83
CA LYS A 343 5.29 -20.34 -12.76
C LYS A 343 4.26 -19.42 -13.35
N SER A 344 4.62 -18.15 -13.49
CA SER A 344 3.74 -17.19 -14.17
C SER A 344 4.52 -16.05 -14.80
N HIS A 345 3.93 -15.44 -15.80
CA HIS A 345 4.43 -14.22 -16.41
C HIS A 345 3.28 -13.31 -16.82
N SER A 346 3.50 -11.99 -16.71
CA SER A 346 2.46 -11.00 -16.95
C SER A 346 3.03 -9.72 -17.55
N PRO A 347 3.01 -9.53 -18.88
CA PRO A 347 3.21 -8.24 -19.52
C PRO A 347 2.01 -7.32 -19.28
N THR A 348 2.28 -6.04 -19.05
CA THR A 348 1.26 -4.99 -18.82
C THR A 348 1.68 -3.72 -19.53
N LEU A 349 0.76 -3.13 -20.30
CA LEU A 349 0.90 -1.80 -20.91
C LEU A 349 -0.04 -0.83 -20.22
N ASP A 350 0.50 0.30 -19.77
CA ASP A 350 -0.24 1.41 -19.18
C ASP A 350 -0.07 2.65 -20.03
N LEU A 351 -1.18 3.31 -20.35
CA LEU A 351 -1.22 4.58 -21.09
C LEU A 351 -1.93 5.63 -20.26
N TYR A 352 -1.43 6.85 -20.30
CA TYR A 352 -1.98 7.97 -19.58
C TYR A 352 -1.96 9.25 -20.40
N PHE A 353 -3.06 9.99 -20.34
CA PHE A 353 -3.18 11.32 -20.89
C PHE A 353 -3.74 12.26 -19.83
N ARG A 354 -3.22 13.49 -19.77
CA ARG A 354 -3.79 14.57 -18.96
C ARG A 354 -3.79 15.88 -19.74
N LYS A 355 -4.91 16.60 -19.65
CA LYS A 355 -5.07 17.97 -20.13
C LYS A 355 -5.63 18.85 -19.04
N ASN A 356 -4.94 19.92 -18.67
CA ASN A 356 -5.49 21.00 -17.89
C ASN A 356 -6.08 22.04 -18.86
N PHE A 357 -7.37 22.23 -18.84
CA PHE A 357 -8.05 23.26 -19.67
C PHE A 357 -7.89 24.64 -19.05
N SER A 358 -7.81 24.70 -17.70
CA SER A 358 -7.58 25.90 -16.92
C SER A 358 -6.94 25.52 -15.57
N GLN A 359 -6.76 26.48 -14.68
CA GLN A 359 -6.32 26.24 -13.31
C GLN A 359 -7.37 25.49 -12.47
N THR A 360 -8.62 25.50 -12.93
CA THR A 360 -9.77 24.90 -12.21
C THR A 360 -10.35 23.68 -12.91
N GLN A 361 -9.86 23.30 -14.09
CA GLN A 361 -10.43 22.21 -14.89
C GLN A 361 -9.33 21.33 -15.46
N SER A 362 -9.48 20.03 -15.30
CA SER A 362 -8.59 19.03 -15.92
C SER A 362 -9.35 17.77 -16.30
N LEU A 363 -8.80 17.08 -17.30
CA LEU A 363 -9.23 15.75 -17.74
C LEU A 363 -8.02 14.81 -17.68
N GLU A 364 -8.24 13.64 -17.08
CA GLU A 364 -7.28 12.53 -17.07
C GLU A 364 -7.92 11.32 -17.74
N LEU A 365 -7.17 10.66 -18.61
CA LEU A 365 -7.57 9.41 -19.24
C LEU A 365 -6.49 8.37 -18.95
N ASN A 366 -6.91 7.19 -18.52
CA ASN A 366 -6.06 6.04 -18.26
C ASN A 366 -6.54 4.85 -19.09
N ALA A 367 -5.62 4.11 -19.68
CA ALA A 367 -5.89 2.83 -20.32
C ALA A 367 -4.84 1.81 -19.90
N MET A 368 -5.28 0.58 -19.65
CA MET A 368 -4.41 -0.52 -19.28
C MET A 368 -4.80 -1.79 -20.04
N GLY A 369 -3.78 -2.53 -20.45
CA GLY A 369 -3.92 -3.90 -20.94
C GLY A 369 -2.88 -4.79 -20.29
N THR A 370 -3.29 -5.99 -19.84
CA THR A 370 -2.38 -7.00 -19.31
C THR A 370 -2.80 -8.38 -19.78
N ILE A 371 -1.83 -9.24 -20.04
CA ILE A 371 -2.00 -10.65 -20.32
C ILE A 371 -1.24 -11.40 -19.24
N SER A 372 -1.74 -12.51 -18.76
CA SER A 372 -1.05 -13.35 -17.81
C SER A 372 -1.21 -14.81 -18.20
N SER A 373 -0.12 -15.55 -18.11
CA SER A 373 -0.13 -17.01 -18.25
C SER A 373 0.60 -17.63 -17.06
N GLY A 374 0.10 -18.75 -16.57
CA GLY A 374 0.66 -19.42 -15.40
C GLY A 374 0.40 -20.92 -15.41
N ASP A 375 1.41 -21.66 -14.95
CA ASP A 375 1.38 -23.11 -14.74
C ASP A 375 1.55 -23.42 -13.26
N TYR A 376 0.63 -24.19 -12.72
CA TYR A 376 0.62 -24.61 -11.31
C TYR A 376 0.54 -26.11 -11.23
N SER A 377 1.36 -26.72 -10.38
CA SER A 377 1.27 -28.13 -10.06
C SER A 377 1.29 -28.34 -8.55
N ARG A 378 0.41 -29.21 -8.08
CA ARG A 378 0.39 -29.70 -6.71
C ARG A 378 0.38 -31.21 -6.75
N GLU A 379 1.34 -31.82 -6.06
CA GLU A 379 1.43 -33.27 -5.94
C GLU A 379 1.25 -33.62 -4.46
N MET A 380 0.63 -34.74 -4.19
CA MET A 380 0.45 -35.33 -2.85
C MET A 380 0.84 -36.80 -2.89
N HIS A 381 1.81 -37.12 -2.08
CA HIS A 381 2.32 -38.51 -1.95
C HIS A 381 2.27 -38.88 -0.47
N TYR A 382 1.35 -39.76 -0.10
CA TYR A 382 1.22 -40.31 1.25
C TYR A 382 1.66 -41.76 1.25
N LYS A 383 2.68 -42.06 2.06
CA LYS A 383 3.23 -43.39 2.20
C LYS A 383 2.85 -43.95 3.55
N TYR A 384 1.90 -44.85 3.55
CA TYR A 384 1.41 -45.48 4.76
C TYR A 384 2.28 -46.66 5.16
N ASP A 385 2.47 -46.87 6.47
CA ASP A 385 3.17 -48.04 7.00
C ASP A 385 2.46 -49.38 6.63
N SER A 386 1.16 -49.31 6.31
CA SER A 386 0.34 -50.44 5.83
C SER A 386 0.63 -50.85 4.38
N GLY A 387 1.38 -50.05 3.62
CA GLY A 387 1.75 -50.33 2.22
C GLY A 387 0.71 -49.90 1.17
N THR A 388 -0.37 -49.22 1.55
CA THR A 388 -1.34 -48.64 0.60
C THR A 388 -1.04 -47.16 0.45
N ASP A 389 -0.40 -46.77 -0.65
CA ASP A 389 -0.01 -45.38 -0.89
C ASP A 389 -1.14 -44.57 -1.54
N PHE A 390 -1.29 -43.28 -1.12
CA PHE A 390 -2.14 -42.32 -1.79
C PHE A 390 -1.27 -41.37 -2.65
N ASN A 391 -1.62 -41.27 -3.93
CA ASN A 391 -0.91 -40.38 -4.87
C ASN A 391 -1.91 -39.57 -5.67
N GLN A 392 -1.69 -38.26 -5.68
CA GLN A 392 -2.55 -37.31 -6.38
C GLN A 392 -1.69 -36.22 -7.07
N ILE A 393 -1.97 -35.93 -8.33
CA ILE A 393 -1.31 -34.89 -9.10
C ILE A 393 -2.38 -33.96 -9.68
N ASN A 394 -2.35 -32.70 -9.26
CA ASN A 394 -3.24 -31.66 -9.75
C ASN A 394 -2.45 -30.65 -10.56
N LEU A 395 -2.84 -30.42 -11.80
CA LEU A 395 -2.23 -29.41 -12.68
C LEU A 395 -3.27 -28.37 -13.04
N THR A 396 -2.84 -27.10 -13.09
CA THR A 396 -3.67 -25.99 -13.54
C THR A 396 -2.86 -25.12 -14.49
N ASN A 397 -3.36 -24.95 -15.70
CA ASN A 397 -2.84 -23.98 -16.64
C ASN A 397 -3.84 -22.81 -16.71
N ASN A 398 -3.37 -21.60 -16.46
CA ASN A 398 -4.19 -20.40 -16.47
C ASN A 398 -3.72 -19.46 -17.57
N ASP A 399 -4.66 -19.05 -18.44
CA ASP A 399 -4.49 -17.96 -19.39
C ASP A 399 -5.53 -16.89 -19.08
N SER A 400 -5.09 -15.66 -18.87
CA SER A 400 -5.97 -14.57 -18.53
C SER A 400 -5.54 -13.25 -19.13
N TRP A 401 -6.50 -12.35 -19.32
CA TRP A 401 -6.24 -10.98 -19.72
C TRP A 401 -7.18 -10.00 -19.02
N ALA A 402 -6.72 -8.77 -18.88
CA ALA A 402 -7.56 -7.68 -18.40
C ALA A 402 -7.31 -6.41 -19.18
N ALA A 403 -8.38 -5.67 -19.42
CA ALA A 403 -8.35 -4.32 -19.96
C ALA A 403 -9.11 -3.38 -19.04
N ALA A 404 -8.61 -2.16 -18.87
CA ALA A 404 -9.27 -1.13 -18.08
C ALA A 404 -9.14 0.24 -18.76
N LEU A 405 -10.23 1.02 -18.69
CA LEU A 405 -10.30 2.40 -19.14
C LEU A 405 -10.85 3.25 -18.02
N GLU A 406 -10.25 4.40 -17.76
CA GLU A 406 -10.76 5.37 -16.79
C GLU A 406 -10.71 6.77 -17.38
N ALA A 407 -11.77 7.54 -17.17
CA ALA A 407 -11.80 8.97 -17.41
C ALA A 407 -12.14 9.69 -16.10
N LEU A 408 -11.37 10.71 -15.75
CA LEU A 408 -11.56 11.54 -14.57
C LEU A 408 -11.57 13.02 -14.95
N TYR A 409 -12.68 13.68 -14.72
CA TYR A 409 -12.81 15.11 -14.89
C TYR A 409 -12.81 15.81 -13.53
N SER A 410 -11.93 16.79 -13.36
CA SER A 410 -11.81 17.59 -12.14
C SER A 410 -12.23 19.03 -12.42
N LEU A 411 -13.06 19.57 -11.52
CA LEU A 411 -13.57 20.92 -11.61
C LEU A 411 -13.56 21.58 -10.23
N LYS A 412 -13.00 22.77 -10.13
CA LYS A 412 -13.06 23.59 -8.92
C LYS A 412 -14.18 24.63 -9.04
N ILE A 413 -15.14 24.56 -8.13
CA ILE A 413 -16.28 25.47 -8.04
C ILE A 413 -16.12 26.32 -6.77
N GLY A 414 -15.68 27.56 -6.93
CA GLY A 414 -15.37 28.44 -5.80
C GLY A 414 -14.28 27.83 -4.88
N LYS A 415 -14.66 27.47 -3.65
CA LYS A 415 -13.77 26.85 -2.64
C LYS A 415 -13.89 25.31 -2.58
N VAL A 416 -14.71 24.72 -3.44
CA VAL A 416 -14.96 23.28 -3.47
C VAL A 416 -14.30 22.66 -4.68
N ASP A 417 -13.48 21.63 -4.46
CA ASP A 417 -12.91 20.80 -5.49
C ASP A 417 -13.87 19.64 -5.76
N THR A 418 -14.27 19.44 -7.02
CA THR A 418 -15.16 18.34 -7.43
C THR A 418 -14.48 17.47 -8.47
N ARG A 419 -14.76 16.18 -8.46
CA ARG A 419 -14.25 15.21 -9.43
C ARG A 419 -15.36 14.26 -9.84
N TYR A 420 -15.40 13.88 -11.11
CA TYR A 420 -16.35 12.98 -11.71
C TYR A 420 -15.56 11.93 -12.49
N GLY A 421 -15.78 10.68 -12.18
CA GLY A 421 -15.04 9.59 -12.81
C GLY A 421 -15.93 8.48 -13.34
N VAL A 422 -15.47 7.85 -14.40
CA VAL A 422 -15.98 6.59 -14.90
C VAL A 422 -14.82 5.62 -15.13
N ASN A 423 -14.95 4.41 -14.64
CA ASN A 423 -13.97 3.35 -14.83
C ASN A 423 -14.69 2.11 -15.36
N TYR A 424 -14.18 1.57 -16.46
CA TYR A 424 -14.60 0.28 -16.98
C TYR A 424 -13.43 -0.68 -16.95
N ARG A 425 -13.68 -1.91 -16.47
CA ARG A 425 -12.70 -2.99 -16.45
C ARG A 425 -13.35 -4.29 -16.90
N ARG A 426 -12.66 -4.98 -17.79
CA ARG A 426 -12.98 -6.35 -18.18
C ARG A 426 -11.82 -7.27 -17.83
N ASN A 427 -12.12 -8.35 -17.13
CA ASN A 427 -11.20 -9.44 -16.83
C ASN A 427 -11.73 -10.71 -17.49
N HIS A 428 -10.84 -11.48 -18.10
CA HIS A 428 -11.14 -12.80 -18.64
C HIS A 428 -10.10 -13.79 -18.13
N ALA A 429 -10.54 -14.96 -17.70
CA ALA A 429 -9.67 -16.04 -17.26
C ALA A 429 -10.16 -17.36 -17.87
N GLU A 430 -9.22 -18.16 -18.36
CA GLU A 430 -9.42 -19.53 -18.77
C GLU A 430 -8.49 -20.42 -17.93
N ASN A 431 -9.08 -21.36 -17.20
CA ASN A 431 -8.36 -22.32 -16.37
C ASN A 431 -8.58 -23.72 -16.91
N LYS A 432 -7.50 -24.46 -17.16
CA LYS A 432 -7.50 -25.86 -17.58
C LYS A 432 -6.99 -26.68 -16.42
N TYR A 433 -7.84 -27.49 -15.85
CA TYR A 433 -7.51 -28.36 -14.72
C TYR A 433 -7.31 -29.79 -15.21
N SER A 434 -6.37 -30.50 -14.61
CA SER A 434 -6.27 -31.94 -14.73
C SER A 434 -5.92 -32.57 -13.39
N GLU A 435 -6.46 -33.76 -13.16
CA GLU A 435 -6.27 -34.55 -11.95
C GLU A 435 -5.84 -35.97 -12.32
N ASN A 436 -4.64 -36.38 -11.92
CA ASN A 436 -4.04 -37.67 -12.30
C ASN A 436 -4.05 -37.96 -13.81
N GLY A 437 -3.90 -36.90 -14.65
CA GLY A 437 -3.94 -37.00 -16.09
C GLY A 437 -5.35 -36.96 -16.71
N ALA A 438 -6.42 -36.96 -15.91
CA ALA A 438 -7.77 -36.71 -16.40
C ALA A 438 -8.00 -35.21 -16.53
N GLU A 439 -8.33 -34.75 -17.74
CA GLU A 439 -8.61 -33.32 -18.01
C GLU A 439 -10.08 -33.00 -17.71
N PHE A 440 -10.30 -31.83 -17.10
CA PHE A 440 -11.64 -31.27 -16.89
C PHE A 440 -12.02 -30.32 -18.03
N THR A 441 -13.29 -30.01 -18.14
CA THR A 441 -13.76 -28.93 -19.03
C THR A 441 -13.11 -27.60 -18.61
N PRO A 442 -12.49 -26.86 -19.55
CA PRO A 442 -11.89 -25.58 -19.22
C PRO A 442 -12.89 -24.61 -18.60
N ASP A 443 -12.56 -24.09 -17.42
CA ASP A 443 -13.34 -23.03 -16.76
C ASP A 443 -13.02 -21.69 -17.41
N ARG A 444 -14.03 -21.08 -18.05
CA ARG A 444 -13.92 -19.77 -18.70
C ARG A 444 -14.81 -18.78 -18.00
N GLN A 445 -14.22 -17.74 -17.48
CA GLN A 445 -14.93 -16.70 -16.74
C GLN A 445 -14.59 -15.32 -17.28
N THR A 446 -15.61 -14.46 -17.35
CA THR A 446 -15.46 -13.06 -17.72
C THR A 446 -16.17 -12.19 -16.70
N ARG A 447 -15.52 -11.12 -16.28
CA ARG A 447 -16.11 -10.10 -15.40
C ARG A 447 -15.98 -8.72 -16.00
N ASP A 448 -17.11 -8.06 -16.21
CA ASP A 448 -17.19 -6.65 -16.54
C ASP A 448 -17.54 -5.85 -15.28
N ASN A 449 -16.78 -4.78 -15.04
CA ASN A 449 -17.03 -3.83 -13.96
C ASN A 449 -17.14 -2.44 -14.55
N LEU A 450 -18.28 -1.79 -14.33
CA LEU A 450 -18.48 -0.39 -14.68
C LEU A 450 -18.71 0.40 -13.39
N TYR A 451 -17.92 1.41 -13.15
CA TYR A 451 -17.94 2.21 -11.94
C TYR A 451 -18.04 3.68 -12.26
N PHE A 452 -19.11 4.31 -11.79
CA PHE A 452 -19.34 5.75 -11.84
C PHE A 452 -19.17 6.34 -10.46
N TYR A 453 -18.48 7.45 -10.35
CA TYR A 453 -18.31 8.12 -9.06
C TYR A 453 -18.20 9.62 -9.21
N GLY A 454 -18.61 10.31 -8.15
CA GLY A 454 -18.38 11.72 -7.95
C GLY A 454 -17.89 11.97 -6.55
N ASP A 455 -16.98 12.89 -6.40
CA ASP A 455 -16.52 13.38 -5.10
C ASP A 455 -16.45 14.90 -5.05
N LEU A 456 -16.56 15.42 -3.83
CA LEU A 456 -16.37 16.81 -3.52
C LEU A 456 -15.52 16.94 -2.26
N ALA A 457 -14.61 17.91 -2.25
CA ALA A 457 -13.76 18.23 -1.12
C ALA A 457 -13.75 19.73 -0.88
N GLY A 458 -13.82 20.14 0.37
CA GLY A 458 -13.85 21.55 0.73
C GLY A 458 -13.44 21.78 2.18
N LYS A 459 -13.38 23.05 2.54
CA LYS A 459 -13.08 23.47 3.90
C LYS A 459 -14.06 24.54 4.36
N TRP A 460 -14.63 24.33 5.52
CA TRP A 460 -15.47 25.28 6.23
C TRP A 460 -14.85 25.61 7.57
N ASN A 461 -14.26 26.81 7.69
CA ASN A 461 -13.48 27.25 8.86
C ASN A 461 -12.38 26.23 9.23
N LYS A 462 -12.48 25.58 10.42
CA LYS A 462 -11.55 24.57 10.91
C LYS A 462 -11.88 23.14 10.43
N LEU A 463 -13.01 22.94 9.75
CA LEU A 463 -13.50 21.65 9.29
C LEU A 463 -13.20 21.46 7.80
N GLY A 464 -12.32 20.51 7.49
CA GLY A 464 -12.16 19.96 6.15
C GLY A 464 -13.14 18.82 5.95
N TYR A 465 -13.70 18.66 4.76
CA TYR A 465 -14.62 17.59 4.45
C TYR A 465 -14.37 17.04 3.05
N THR A 466 -14.60 15.74 2.90
CA THR A 466 -14.68 15.06 1.59
C THR A 466 -15.90 14.15 1.62
N PHE A 467 -16.73 14.22 0.57
CA PHE A 467 -17.85 13.31 0.38
C PHE A 467 -17.79 12.73 -1.02
N SER A 468 -17.94 11.43 -1.11
CA SER A 468 -17.84 10.71 -2.37
C SER A 468 -18.94 9.67 -2.45
N VAL A 469 -19.56 9.56 -3.62
CA VAL A 469 -20.60 8.57 -3.91
C VAL A 469 -20.33 7.95 -5.27
N GLY A 470 -20.77 6.71 -5.45
CA GLY A 470 -20.65 6.02 -6.72
C GLY A 470 -21.55 4.80 -6.83
N GLY A 471 -21.74 4.35 -8.05
CA GLY A 471 -22.44 3.12 -8.39
C GLY A 471 -21.51 2.17 -9.14
N LYS A 472 -21.52 0.89 -8.74
CA LYS A 472 -20.75 -0.18 -9.38
C LYS A 472 -21.70 -1.19 -9.99
N TYR A 473 -21.58 -1.37 -11.30
CA TYR A 473 -22.25 -2.44 -12.02
C TYR A 473 -21.25 -3.55 -12.33
N PHE A 474 -21.59 -4.76 -11.93
CA PHE A 474 -20.84 -5.99 -12.18
C PHE A 474 -21.66 -6.90 -13.08
N HIS A 475 -21.01 -7.47 -14.08
CA HIS A 475 -21.54 -8.53 -14.91
C HIS A 475 -20.52 -9.66 -14.98
N ASN A 476 -20.89 -10.83 -14.46
CA ASN A 476 -20.09 -12.03 -14.47
C ASN A 476 -20.68 -13.01 -15.46
N THR A 477 -19.85 -13.66 -16.27
CA THR A 477 -20.23 -14.74 -17.17
C THR A 477 -19.28 -15.91 -16.91
N GLY A 478 -19.83 -17.11 -16.71
CA GLY A 478 -19.09 -18.35 -16.51
C GLY A 478 -19.85 -19.56 -17.09
N LEU A 479 -19.38 -20.76 -16.82
CA LEU A 479 -19.98 -22.03 -17.33
C LEU A 479 -21.45 -22.20 -16.94
N SER A 480 -21.86 -21.68 -15.78
CA SER A 480 -23.23 -21.81 -15.24
C SER A 480 -24.20 -20.71 -15.64
N GLY A 481 -23.76 -19.75 -16.48
CA GLY A 481 -24.58 -18.63 -16.90
C GLY A 481 -24.00 -17.25 -16.61
N SER A 482 -24.86 -16.26 -16.51
CA SER A 482 -24.47 -14.88 -16.27
C SER A 482 -25.22 -14.28 -15.09
N GLU A 483 -24.52 -13.50 -14.28
CA GLU A 483 -25.10 -12.75 -13.17
C GLU A 483 -24.70 -11.27 -13.23
N HIS A 484 -25.59 -10.40 -12.78
CA HIS A 484 -25.32 -8.98 -12.72
C HIS A 484 -25.75 -8.38 -11.39
N TYR A 485 -25.01 -7.36 -10.94
CA TYR A 485 -25.26 -6.66 -9.68
C TYR A 485 -25.03 -5.17 -9.86
N LEU A 486 -25.96 -4.35 -9.37
CA LEU A 486 -25.75 -2.92 -9.21
C LEU A 486 -25.64 -2.62 -7.71
N LYS A 487 -24.54 -2.05 -7.29
CA LYS A 487 -24.22 -1.78 -5.90
C LYS A 487 -23.79 -0.32 -5.71
N PHE A 488 -24.22 0.26 -4.60
CA PHE A 488 -23.85 1.61 -4.17
C PHE A 488 -22.53 1.61 -3.39
N LYS A 489 -21.79 2.72 -3.47
CA LYS A 489 -20.57 2.96 -2.73
C LYS A 489 -20.55 4.39 -2.20
N ALA A 490 -20.05 4.59 -0.97
CA ALA A 490 -19.92 5.89 -0.35
C ALA A 490 -18.66 5.99 0.48
N LEU A 491 -18.08 7.18 0.51
CA LEU A 491 -16.96 7.55 1.36
C LEU A 491 -17.19 8.96 1.90
N GLY A 492 -17.01 9.15 3.20
CA GLY A 492 -17.05 10.44 3.84
C GLY A 492 -15.85 10.64 4.75
N THR A 493 -15.21 11.81 4.73
CA THR A 493 -14.18 12.18 5.71
C THR A 493 -14.43 13.56 6.26
N LEU A 494 -14.15 13.69 7.56
CA LEU A 494 -14.19 14.97 8.27
C LEU A 494 -12.84 15.16 8.96
N ASN A 495 -12.16 16.27 8.66
CA ASN A 495 -10.88 16.65 9.25
C ASN A 495 -11.09 17.91 10.09
N PHE A 496 -10.93 17.84 11.39
CA PHE A 496 -11.15 18.94 12.29
C PHE A 496 -9.85 19.37 12.99
N LYS A 497 -9.37 20.57 12.67
CA LYS A 497 -8.24 21.19 13.36
C LYS A 497 -8.76 21.91 14.61
N ILE A 498 -8.64 21.29 15.78
CA ILE A 498 -9.13 21.83 17.06
C ILE A 498 -8.31 23.07 17.41
N ASP A 499 -6.98 22.93 17.48
CA ASP A 499 -6.03 24.02 17.71
C ASP A 499 -4.67 23.71 17.03
N LYS A 500 -3.58 24.36 17.46
CA LYS A 500 -2.24 24.14 16.91
C LYS A 500 -1.63 22.78 17.28
N HIS A 501 -2.14 22.14 18.33
CA HIS A 501 -1.63 20.85 18.84
C HIS A 501 -2.55 19.68 18.54
N TRP A 502 -3.86 19.91 18.54
CA TRP A 502 -4.86 18.86 18.43
C TRP A 502 -5.56 18.87 17.08
N SER A 503 -5.69 17.70 16.48
CA SER A 503 -6.56 17.47 15.32
C SER A 503 -7.31 16.15 15.45
N ALA A 504 -8.46 16.05 14.80
CA ALA A 504 -9.27 14.84 14.72
C ALA A 504 -9.65 14.58 13.26
N ASN A 505 -9.66 13.30 12.88
CA ASN A 505 -10.10 12.86 11.55
C ASN A 505 -11.10 11.71 11.74
N TYR A 506 -12.26 11.82 11.10
CA TYR A 506 -13.24 10.76 11.03
C TYR A 506 -13.43 10.31 9.59
N LEU A 507 -13.54 8.98 9.40
CA LEU A 507 -13.81 8.33 8.13
C LEU A 507 -15.01 7.40 8.25
N TYR A 508 -15.89 7.49 7.27
CA TYR A 508 -16.89 6.47 6.97
C TYR A 508 -16.67 5.93 5.55
N LEU A 509 -16.66 4.62 5.39
CA LEU A 509 -16.59 3.92 4.10
C LEU A 509 -17.69 2.86 4.03
N TYR A 510 -18.41 2.83 2.92
CA TYR A 510 -19.33 1.78 2.53
C TYR A 510 -18.97 1.33 1.12
N SER A 511 -18.59 0.07 0.94
CA SER A 511 -18.10 -0.45 -0.35
C SER A 511 -18.56 -1.89 -0.57
N PRO A 512 -19.18 -2.20 -1.71
CA PRO A 512 -19.42 -3.58 -2.11
C PRO A 512 -18.11 -4.22 -2.58
N ASP A 513 -17.98 -5.53 -2.35
CA ASP A 513 -16.89 -6.34 -2.85
C ASP A 513 -17.42 -7.57 -3.55
N MET A 514 -16.83 -7.90 -4.71
CA MET A 514 -17.20 -9.07 -5.49
C MET A 514 -16.33 -10.26 -5.10
N PRO A 515 -16.89 -11.47 -5.03
CA PRO A 515 -16.11 -12.68 -4.84
C PRO A 515 -15.01 -12.79 -5.92
N PRO A 516 -13.84 -13.34 -5.60
CA PRO A 516 -12.84 -13.63 -6.61
C PRO A 516 -13.39 -14.64 -7.63
N LEU A 517 -12.92 -14.56 -8.88
CA LEU A 517 -13.36 -15.52 -9.92
C LEU A 517 -13.06 -16.95 -9.53
N SER A 518 -11.95 -17.20 -8.86
CA SER A 518 -11.55 -18.52 -8.35
C SER A 518 -12.54 -19.16 -7.36
N ALA A 519 -13.34 -18.35 -6.66
CA ALA A 519 -14.36 -18.86 -5.74
C ALA A 519 -15.72 -19.15 -6.43
N MET A 520 -15.89 -18.69 -7.66
CA MET A 520 -17.15 -18.75 -8.44
C MET A 520 -17.08 -19.79 -9.55
N ASN A 521 -16.65 -21.00 -9.24
CA ASN A 521 -16.66 -22.15 -10.15
C ASN A 521 -17.50 -23.28 -9.56
N ASP A 522 -17.75 -24.35 -10.29
CA ASP A 522 -18.41 -25.58 -9.84
C ASP A 522 -17.48 -26.78 -9.80
N ASP A 523 -16.18 -26.55 -9.96
CA ASP A 523 -15.17 -27.61 -9.96
C ASP A 523 -15.04 -28.26 -8.59
N VAL A 524 -14.73 -29.56 -8.60
CA VAL A 524 -14.42 -30.34 -7.40
C VAL A 524 -12.99 -30.84 -7.50
N HIS A 525 -12.17 -30.45 -6.52
CA HIS A 525 -10.76 -30.79 -6.45
C HIS A 525 -10.47 -31.60 -5.20
N THR A 526 -9.60 -32.61 -5.31
CA THR A 526 -9.11 -33.39 -4.19
C THR A 526 -8.14 -32.54 -3.35
N ILE A 527 -8.47 -32.33 -2.05
CA ILE A 527 -7.59 -31.71 -1.06
C ILE A 527 -6.60 -32.73 -0.51
N ASP A 528 -7.13 -33.88 -0.07
CA ASP A 528 -6.39 -35.03 0.42
C ASP A 528 -7.21 -36.33 0.26
N ASP A 529 -6.77 -37.40 0.91
CA ASP A 529 -7.37 -38.73 0.82
C ASP A 529 -8.82 -38.85 1.36
N ILE A 530 -9.26 -37.90 2.18
CA ILE A 530 -10.60 -37.89 2.80
C ILE A 530 -11.36 -36.58 2.56
N SER A 531 -10.78 -35.62 1.85
CA SER A 531 -11.37 -34.29 1.72
C SER A 531 -11.30 -33.71 0.31
N LEU A 532 -12.31 -32.91 -0.01
CA LEU A 532 -12.52 -32.27 -1.30
C LEU A 532 -12.75 -30.78 -1.13
N GLN A 533 -12.32 -30.00 -2.09
CA GLN A 533 -12.75 -28.61 -2.28
C GLN A 533 -13.80 -28.54 -3.38
N MET A 534 -14.89 -27.85 -3.11
CA MET A 534 -15.98 -27.65 -4.04
C MET A 534 -16.18 -26.15 -4.28
N GLY A 535 -16.29 -25.75 -5.52
CA GLY A 535 -16.64 -24.38 -5.89
C GLY A 535 -18.09 -24.04 -5.54
N ASN A 536 -18.46 -22.78 -5.71
CA ASN A 536 -19.82 -22.29 -5.46
C ASN A 536 -20.20 -21.14 -6.41
N LEU A 537 -21.06 -21.45 -7.34
CA LEU A 537 -21.55 -20.50 -8.34
C LEU A 537 -22.51 -19.44 -7.78
N TYR A 538 -23.10 -19.69 -6.61
CA TYR A 538 -24.14 -18.86 -6.01
C TYR A 538 -23.62 -17.88 -4.96
N ILE A 539 -22.32 -17.60 -4.96
CA ILE A 539 -21.73 -16.62 -4.04
C ILE A 539 -22.19 -15.22 -4.42
N LYS A 540 -22.71 -14.50 -3.44
CA LYS A 540 -23.19 -13.13 -3.59
C LYS A 540 -22.10 -12.13 -3.21
N PRO A 541 -22.15 -10.89 -3.75
CA PRO A 541 -21.27 -9.83 -3.31
C PRO A 541 -21.40 -9.55 -1.82
N SER A 542 -20.28 -9.39 -1.15
CA SER A 542 -20.20 -8.90 0.21
C SER A 542 -20.32 -7.38 0.26
N THR A 543 -20.56 -6.84 1.44
CA THR A 543 -20.61 -5.39 1.66
C THR A 543 -19.75 -5.03 2.86
N TYR A 544 -18.73 -4.24 2.62
CA TYR A 544 -17.80 -3.76 3.63
C TYR A 544 -18.19 -2.35 4.09
N GLN A 545 -18.22 -2.13 5.39
CA GLN A 545 -18.38 -0.81 5.99
C GLN A 545 -17.32 -0.59 7.07
N ARG A 546 -16.86 0.66 7.18
CA ARG A 546 -15.84 1.03 8.15
C ARG A 546 -16.10 2.41 8.72
N HIS A 547 -16.02 2.51 10.03
CA HIS A 547 -15.94 3.75 10.79
C HIS A 547 -14.55 3.84 11.41
N ARG A 548 -13.91 5.00 11.33
CA ARG A 548 -12.59 5.20 11.93
C ARG A 548 -12.45 6.62 12.45
N LEU A 549 -11.97 6.76 13.67
CA LEU A 549 -11.66 8.04 14.30
C LEU A 549 -10.18 8.07 14.68
N TYR A 550 -9.47 9.09 14.23
CA TYR A 550 -8.15 9.45 14.72
C TYR A 550 -8.24 10.70 15.59
N VAL A 551 -7.49 10.72 16.67
CA VAL A 551 -7.21 11.92 17.46
C VAL A 551 -5.69 12.03 17.59
N ARG A 552 -5.16 13.18 17.23
CA ARG A 552 -3.73 13.43 17.18
C ARG A 552 -3.38 14.62 18.06
N TYR A 553 -2.30 14.45 18.78
CA TYR A 553 -1.64 15.50 19.56
C TYR A 553 -0.19 15.64 19.12
N ASN A 554 0.28 16.86 18.89
CA ASN A 554 1.68 17.14 18.63
C ASN A 554 2.15 18.38 19.40
N THR A 555 3.37 18.31 19.94
CA THR A 555 4.02 19.46 20.57
C THR A 555 5.54 19.31 20.47
N GLY A 556 6.18 20.22 19.72
CA GLY A 556 7.64 20.13 19.48
C GLY A 556 8.06 18.79 18.89
N ASN A 557 8.79 18.02 19.68
CA ASN A 557 9.31 16.70 19.29
C ASN A 557 8.42 15.53 19.74
N PHE A 558 7.34 15.78 20.48
CA PHE A 558 6.45 14.74 20.97
C PHE A 558 5.19 14.62 20.09
N TYR A 559 4.86 13.40 19.71
CA TYR A 559 3.70 13.03 18.91
C TYR A 559 2.92 11.90 19.60
N ALA A 560 1.63 12.05 19.70
CA ALA A 560 0.71 11.01 20.14
C ALA A 560 -0.44 10.90 19.14
N THR A 561 -0.78 9.69 18.72
CA THR A 561 -1.93 9.42 17.87
C THR A 561 -2.72 8.28 18.45
N GLY A 562 -3.93 8.57 18.89
CA GLY A 562 -4.92 7.57 19.27
C GLY A 562 -5.92 7.33 18.15
N TRP A 563 -6.27 6.08 17.86
CA TRP A 563 -7.32 5.80 16.91
C TRP A 563 -8.17 4.60 17.30
N GLY A 564 -9.41 4.63 16.85
CA GLY A 564 -10.37 3.55 16.97
C GLY A 564 -11.06 3.30 15.63
N SER A 565 -11.32 2.05 15.31
CA SER A 565 -12.01 1.64 14.08
C SER A 565 -12.98 0.50 14.39
N TYR A 566 -14.17 0.60 13.82
CA TYR A 566 -15.11 -0.50 13.66
C TYR A 566 -15.27 -0.78 12.18
N SER A 567 -15.09 -2.03 11.78
CA SER A 567 -15.36 -2.48 10.41
C SER A 567 -16.20 -3.75 10.42
N ARG A 568 -17.09 -3.86 9.43
CA ARG A 568 -17.97 -5.00 9.27
C ARG A 568 -18.10 -5.36 7.79
N THR A 569 -18.07 -6.65 7.51
CA THR A 569 -18.36 -7.22 6.19
C THR A 569 -19.60 -8.10 6.32
N ASP A 570 -20.72 -7.66 5.76
CA ASP A 570 -21.93 -8.46 5.64
C ASP A 570 -21.82 -9.37 4.42
N ASN A 571 -22.42 -10.55 4.46
CA ASN A 571 -22.24 -11.64 3.48
C ASN A 571 -20.76 -11.98 3.29
N SER A 572 -19.99 -12.04 4.38
CA SER A 572 -18.56 -12.35 4.33
C SER A 572 -18.30 -13.71 3.66
N LEU A 573 -17.23 -13.77 2.88
CA LEU A 573 -16.84 -15.01 2.23
C LEU A 573 -16.07 -15.87 3.25
N ASN A 574 -16.61 -17.05 3.54
CA ASN A 574 -16.04 -17.98 4.51
C ASN A 574 -15.83 -19.36 3.88
N SER A 575 -14.72 -19.99 4.19
CA SER A 575 -14.49 -21.40 3.91
C SER A 575 -15.24 -22.23 4.95
N VAL A 576 -16.20 -23.02 4.53
CA VAL A 576 -17.07 -23.82 5.40
C VAL A 576 -16.87 -25.30 5.08
N TRP A 577 -16.80 -26.11 6.12
CA TRP A 577 -16.61 -27.54 6.01
C TRP A 577 -17.91 -28.30 6.28
N TYR A 578 -18.19 -29.31 5.46
CA TYR A 578 -19.32 -30.21 5.55
C TYR A 578 -18.83 -31.65 5.59
N TYR A 579 -19.53 -32.51 6.27
CA TYR A 579 -19.40 -33.95 6.15
C TYR A 579 -20.56 -34.48 5.32
N ASP A 580 -20.27 -35.21 4.26
CA ASP A 580 -21.32 -35.81 3.39
C ASP A 580 -21.74 -37.16 3.97
N ASP A 581 -22.87 -37.17 4.67
CA ASP A 581 -23.46 -38.39 5.28
C ASP A 581 -24.58 -38.98 4.43
N ASN A 582 -24.78 -38.50 3.20
CA ASN A 582 -25.78 -39.05 2.28
C ASN A 582 -25.26 -40.29 1.54
N PRO A 583 -25.80 -41.49 1.84
CA PRO A 583 -25.34 -42.74 1.20
C PRO A 583 -25.53 -42.79 -0.33
N SER A 584 -26.39 -41.91 -0.89
CA SER A 584 -26.63 -41.84 -2.33
C SER A 584 -25.69 -40.84 -3.03
N SER A 585 -24.88 -40.09 -2.27
CA SER A 585 -23.93 -39.15 -2.83
C SER A 585 -22.68 -39.86 -3.34
N LYS A 586 -22.13 -39.39 -4.46
CA LYS A 586 -20.83 -39.82 -4.96
C LYS A 586 -19.66 -39.45 -4.01
N TYR A 587 -19.91 -38.53 -3.09
CA TYR A 587 -18.96 -38.04 -2.09
C TYR A 587 -19.27 -38.55 -0.69
N TYR A 588 -20.04 -39.61 -0.57
CA TYR A 588 -20.41 -40.23 0.71
C TYR A 588 -19.17 -40.45 1.59
N GLN A 589 -19.24 -40.01 2.84
CA GLN A 589 -18.17 -40.06 3.85
C GLN A 589 -16.97 -39.16 3.57
N MET A 590 -17.03 -38.24 2.59
CA MET A 590 -16.00 -37.24 2.36
C MET A 590 -16.27 -35.97 3.14
N PHE A 591 -15.20 -35.27 3.50
CA PHE A 591 -15.24 -33.91 4.04
C PHE A 591 -15.14 -32.92 2.89
N ILE A 592 -16.06 -32.01 2.82
CA ILE A 592 -16.18 -31.06 1.70
C ILE A 592 -15.95 -29.66 2.22
N ASN A 593 -14.90 -29.00 1.72
CA ASN A 593 -14.65 -27.58 1.89
C ASN A 593 -15.37 -26.80 0.79
N LYS A 594 -16.08 -25.76 1.16
CA LYS A 594 -16.80 -24.91 0.22
C LYS A 594 -16.75 -23.43 0.63
N THR A 595 -16.50 -22.55 -0.33
CA THR A 595 -16.63 -21.11 -0.05
C THR A 595 -18.09 -20.68 -0.11
N GLU A 596 -18.60 -20.08 0.95
CA GLU A 596 -19.97 -19.61 1.07
C GLU A 596 -20.07 -18.21 1.68
N ASN A 597 -21.23 -17.57 1.48
CA ASN A 597 -21.53 -16.35 2.20
C ASN A 597 -21.94 -16.67 3.65
N GLY A 598 -21.15 -16.21 4.60
CA GLY A 598 -21.50 -16.17 6.01
C GLY A 598 -22.44 -15.02 6.33
N ASN A 599 -22.85 -14.88 7.60
CA ASN A 599 -23.65 -13.74 8.03
C ASN A 599 -22.84 -12.46 8.00
N TYR A 600 -21.77 -12.41 8.80
CA TYR A 600 -20.85 -11.27 8.82
C TYR A 600 -19.51 -11.63 9.47
N THR A 601 -18.51 -10.81 9.16
CA THR A 601 -17.31 -10.66 9.97
C THR A 601 -17.21 -9.22 10.46
N ASP A 602 -16.83 -8.99 11.71
CA ASP A 602 -16.57 -7.64 12.19
C ASP A 602 -15.27 -7.56 12.99
N ASN A 603 -14.74 -6.35 13.07
CA ASN A 603 -13.52 -6.06 13.78
C ASN A 603 -13.64 -4.72 14.50
N ILE A 604 -13.26 -4.70 15.77
CA ILE A 604 -13.00 -3.49 16.54
C ILE A 604 -11.51 -3.42 16.80
N SER A 605 -10.87 -2.33 16.38
CA SER A 605 -9.45 -2.08 16.60
C SER A 605 -9.24 -0.75 17.28
N THR A 606 -8.35 -0.71 18.28
CA THR A 606 -7.88 0.52 18.90
C THR A 606 -6.36 0.52 18.94
N GLN A 607 -5.75 1.69 18.84
CA GLN A 607 -4.30 1.84 18.89
C GLN A 607 -3.90 3.19 19.46
N LEU A 608 -2.81 3.19 20.20
CA LEU A 608 -2.12 4.39 20.66
C LEU A 608 -0.67 4.30 20.17
N ASP A 609 -0.26 5.29 19.37
CA ASP A 609 1.10 5.50 18.92
C ASP A 609 1.71 6.69 19.65
N LEU A 610 2.85 6.49 20.26
CA LEU A 610 3.63 7.52 20.94
C LEU A 610 5.00 7.61 20.29
N SER A 611 5.48 8.81 20.07
CA SER A 611 6.83 9.02 19.55
C SER A 611 7.44 10.29 20.10
N TYR A 612 8.72 10.21 20.42
CA TYR A 612 9.56 11.35 20.77
C TYR A 612 10.73 11.43 19.81
N GLN A 613 10.77 12.49 19.02
CA GLN A 613 11.84 12.74 18.05
C GLN A 613 12.93 13.60 18.66
N ASN A 614 14.15 13.41 18.17
CA ASN A 614 15.30 14.24 18.52
C ASN A 614 15.65 14.28 20.02
N LEU A 615 15.38 13.19 20.74
CA LEU A 615 15.79 13.01 22.13
C LEU A 615 17.34 13.05 22.18
N PHE A 616 17.90 13.89 23.06
CA PHE A 616 19.36 14.15 23.13
C PHE A 616 19.99 14.56 21.78
N ASN A 617 19.22 15.17 20.88
CA ASN A 617 19.59 15.56 19.50
C ASN A 617 19.94 14.40 18.54
N HIS A 618 19.80 13.16 18.98
CA HIS A 618 20.24 12.00 18.19
C HIS A 618 19.25 10.84 18.11
N LEU A 619 18.28 10.77 19.02
CA LEU A 619 17.48 9.56 19.19
C LEU A 619 15.98 9.83 18.91
N THR A 620 15.36 9.00 18.11
CA THR A 620 13.90 8.90 17.95
C THR A 620 13.42 7.59 18.57
N LEU A 621 12.51 7.68 19.52
CA LEU A 621 11.84 6.54 20.14
C LEU A 621 10.37 6.52 19.71
N SER A 622 9.84 5.34 19.40
CA SER A 622 8.44 5.15 19.12
C SER A 622 7.92 3.88 19.76
N ALA A 623 6.71 3.95 20.27
CA ALA A 623 5.98 2.81 20.83
C ALA A 623 4.56 2.80 20.30
N SER A 624 4.05 1.61 19.98
CA SER A 624 2.67 1.39 19.57
C SER A 624 2.07 0.29 20.44
N VAL A 625 0.88 0.52 20.95
CA VAL A 625 0.08 -0.48 21.64
C VAL A 625 -1.34 -0.45 21.07
N GLY A 626 -1.92 -1.61 20.87
CA GLY A 626 -3.26 -1.73 20.32
C GLY A 626 -4.01 -2.92 20.89
N TRP A 627 -5.30 -2.88 20.69
CA TRP A 627 -6.24 -3.95 21.02
C TRP A 627 -7.16 -4.19 19.82
N ASP A 628 -7.27 -5.46 19.42
CA ASP A 628 -8.12 -5.90 18.32
C ASP A 628 -9.10 -6.96 18.85
N LYS A 629 -10.37 -6.85 18.46
CA LYS A 629 -11.40 -7.87 18.64
C LYS A 629 -12.00 -8.21 17.29
N TYR A 630 -11.94 -9.49 16.93
CA TYR A 630 -12.50 -10.04 15.71
C TYR A 630 -13.67 -10.94 16.03
N ASN A 631 -14.75 -10.84 15.29
CA ASN A 631 -15.90 -11.72 15.37
C ASN A 631 -16.21 -12.28 13.97
N VAL A 632 -16.56 -13.56 13.93
CA VAL A 632 -17.02 -14.26 12.73
C VAL A 632 -18.34 -14.91 13.04
N SER A 633 -19.37 -14.60 12.29
CA SER A 633 -20.70 -15.19 12.39
C SER A 633 -21.07 -15.86 11.08
N ASP A 634 -21.24 -17.16 11.15
CA ASP A 634 -21.81 -17.97 10.10
C ASP A 634 -23.21 -18.45 10.48
N LYS A 635 -23.90 -19.12 9.53
CA LYS A 635 -25.24 -19.69 9.73
C LYS A 635 -25.32 -20.61 10.95
N ALA A 636 -24.23 -21.33 11.26
CA ALA A 636 -24.19 -22.36 12.29
C ALA A 636 -23.21 -22.07 13.44
N GLU A 637 -22.32 -21.08 13.30
CA GLU A 637 -21.21 -20.87 14.20
C GLU A 637 -20.93 -19.38 14.49
N TYR A 638 -20.46 -19.11 15.70
CA TYR A 638 -19.94 -17.81 16.09
C TYR A 638 -18.59 -17.99 16.78
N ASN A 639 -17.58 -17.29 16.28
CA ASN A 639 -16.22 -17.33 16.81
C ASN A 639 -15.71 -15.92 17.08
N SER A 640 -14.92 -15.75 18.10
CA SER A 640 -14.37 -14.45 18.49
C SER A 640 -12.95 -14.58 18.99
N LEU A 641 -12.10 -13.64 18.62
CA LEU A 641 -10.73 -13.49 19.12
C LEU A 641 -10.53 -12.08 19.66
N ASN A 642 -9.87 -11.98 20.82
CA ASN A 642 -9.57 -10.74 21.51
C ASN A 642 -8.09 -10.73 21.88
N LYS A 643 -7.30 -9.77 21.35
CA LYS A 643 -5.84 -9.71 21.53
C LYS A 643 -5.34 -8.28 21.71
N VAL A 644 -4.34 -8.16 22.58
CA VAL A 644 -3.51 -6.95 22.71
C VAL A 644 -2.20 -7.20 21.98
N TRP A 645 -1.70 -6.19 21.29
CA TRP A 645 -0.39 -6.21 20.65
C TRP A 645 0.41 -4.95 21.00
N ALA A 646 1.74 -5.04 20.90
CA ALA A 646 2.62 -3.92 21.17
C ALA A 646 3.95 -4.06 20.42
N SER A 647 4.50 -2.92 20.00
CA SER A 647 5.82 -2.82 19.37
C SER A 647 6.55 -1.56 19.82
N ILE A 648 7.88 -1.63 19.82
CA ILE A 648 8.77 -0.50 20.10
C ILE A 648 9.80 -0.39 18.98
N SER A 649 10.20 0.82 18.65
CA SER A 649 11.30 1.08 17.70
C SER A 649 12.14 2.24 18.15
N ALA A 650 13.43 2.20 17.79
CA ALA A 650 14.41 3.23 18.10
C ALA A 650 15.27 3.48 16.86
N ASN A 651 15.53 4.75 16.56
CA ASN A 651 16.49 5.18 15.54
C ASN A 651 17.44 6.20 16.15
N ALA A 652 18.74 5.96 16.07
CA ALA A 652 19.78 6.84 16.57
C ALA A 652 20.71 7.31 15.43
N TYR A 653 21.07 8.59 15.45
CA TYR A 653 21.80 9.27 14.37
C TYR A 653 23.09 9.89 14.89
N PHE A 654 24.22 9.49 14.32
CA PHE A 654 25.55 9.97 14.71
C PHE A 654 26.36 10.29 13.45
N GLY A 655 26.29 11.53 12.99
CA GLY A 655 26.93 11.95 11.74
C GLY A 655 26.41 11.15 10.55
N ASN A 656 27.26 10.32 9.94
CA ASN A 656 26.91 9.45 8.81
C ASN A 656 26.34 8.07 9.22
N TRP A 657 26.29 7.77 10.51
CA TRP A 657 25.76 6.53 11.04
C TRP A 657 24.30 6.66 11.43
N THR A 658 23.52 5.65 11.09
CA THR A 658 22.17 5.42 11.61
C THR A 658 22.14 4.04 12.25
N VAL A 659 21.80 3.97 13.53
CA VAL A 659 21.56 2.72 14.26
C VAL A 659 20.07 2.61 14.51
N TYR A 660 19.51 1.46 14.24
CA TYR A 660 18.04 1.27 14.34
C TYR A 660 17.70 -0.09 14.92
N ALA A 661 16.58 -0.14 15.62
CA ALA A 661 16.01 -1.36 16.17
C ALA A 661 14.47 -1.32 16.08
N ASN A 662 13.88 -2.47 15.84
CA ASN A 662 12.45 -2.71 15.95
C ASN A 662 12.21 -4.01 16.70
N TYR A 663 11.35 -3.96 17.70
CA TYR A 663 11.02 -5.11 18.52
C TYR A 663 9.51 -5.25 18.73
N THR A 664 8.99 -6.42 18.44
CA THR A 664 7.59 -6.78 18.66
C THR A 664 7.44 -7.36 20.05
N VAL A 665 6.88 -6.59 20.98
CA VAL A 665 6.62 -7.03 22.36
C VAL A 665 5.53 -8.10 22.39
N ALA A 666 4.42 -7.81 21.69
CA ALA A 666 3.33 -8.73 21.49
C ALA A 666 2.86 -8.66 20.03
N PRO A 667 2.76 -9.80 19.31
CA PRO A 667 2.37 -9.81 17.91
C PRO A 667 0.90 -9.44 17.73
N ARG A 668 0.59 -8.80 16.62
CA ARG A 668 -0.78 -8.53 16.19
C ARG A 668 -1.39 -9.80 15.63
N TYR A 669 -2.72 -9.86 15.64
CA TYR A 669 -3.52 -10.85 14.95
C TYR A 669 -4.31 -10.19 13.82
N SER A 670 -4.66 -10.97 12.82
CA SER A 670 -5.55 -10.61 11.72
C SER A 670 -6.59 -11.70 11.51
N LEU A 671 -7.65 -11.39 10.77
CA LEU A 671 -8.69 -12.32 10.38
C LEU A 671 -8.70 -12.44 8.86
N ASP A 672 -8.59 -13.69 8.37
CA ASP A 672 -8.75 -14.04 6.97
C ASP A 672 -9.89 -15.07 6.84
N GLY A 673 -11.04 -14.62 6.29
CA GLY A 673 -12.27 -15.41 6.30
C GLY A 673 -12.67 -15.81 7.73
N ARG A 674 -12.48 -17.09 8.10
CA ARG A 674 -12.71 -17.63 9.46
C ARG A 674 -11.43 -17.88 10.24
N THR A 675 -10.27 -17.73 9.61
CA THR A 675 -8.97 -18.06 10.17
C THR A 675 -8.40 -16.87 10.92
N PHE A 676 -8.08 -17.08 12.17
CA PHE A 676 -7.31 -16.12 12.99
C PHE A 676 -5.83 -16.36 12.73
N CYS A 677 -5.17 -15.34 12.21
CA CYS A 677 -3.75 -15.39 11.87
C CYS A 677 -2.95 -14.55 12.85
N ARG A 678 -1.95 -15.14 13.51
CA ARG A 678 -0.95 -14.38 14.23
C ARG A 678 0.03 -13.80 13.25
N ASP A 679 0.17 -12.47 13.23
CA ASP A 679 1.11 -11.79 12.37
C ASP A 679 2.55 -12.23 12.69
N ILE A 680 3.35 -12.29 11.64
CA ILE A 680 4.73 -12.70 11.76
C ILE A 680 5.49 -11.69 12.60
N ARG A 681 6.18 -12.18 13.63
CA ARG A 681 7.13 -11.39 14.37
C ARG A 681 8.35 -11.14 13.50
N PHE A 682 8.70 -9.87 13.32
CA PHE A 682 9.82 -9.45 12.50
C PHE A 682 10.65 -8.42 13.28
N ASP A 683 11.48 -8.93 14.18
CA ASP A 683 12.37 -8.12 14.99
C ASP A 683 13.69 -7.93 14.25
N TYR A 684 14.22 -6.73 14.27
CA TYR A 684 15.53 -6.46 13.69
C TYR A 684 16.26 -5.34 14.42
N PHE A 685 17.56 -5.39 14.40
CA PHE A 685 18.43 -4.29 14.73
C PHE A 685 19.58 -4.22 13.74
N GLY A 686 20.09 -3.02 13.51
CA GLY A 686 21.14 -2.83 12.53
C GLY A 686 21.73 -1.45 12.56
N ALA A 687 22.73 -1.28 11.70
CA ALA A 687 23.37 0.00 11.49
C ALA A 687 23.58 0.24 9.99
N LYS A 688 23.52 1.51 9.60
CA LYS A 688 23.83 1.98 8.25
C LYS A 688 24.88 3.07 8.33
N TYR A 689 25.80 3.07 7.36
CA TYR A 689 26.81 4.11 7.19
C TYR A 689 26.70 4.72 5.80
N ARG A 690 26.56 6.03 5.72
CA ARG A 690 26.51 6.77 4.46
C ARG A 690 27.89 7.34 4.13
N TRP A 691 28.35 7.07 2.90
CA TRP A 691 29.59 7.60 2.37
C TRP A 691 29.39 8.10 0.94
N LYS A 692 29.33 9.41 0.76
CA LYS A 692 29.03 10.06 -0.53
C LYS A 692 27.71 9.50 -1.10
N ASP A 693 27.77 8.90 -2.30
CA ASP A 693 26.65 8.31 -3.01
C ASP A 693 26.35 6.86 -2.58
N PHE A 694 27.10 6.33 -1.63
CA PHE A 694 26.95 4.97 -1.10
C PHE A 694 26.28 4.97 0.28
N SER A 695 25.48 3.96 0.54
CA SER A 695 25.03 3.56 1.86
C SER A 695 25.35 2.08 2.08
N PHE A 696 26.01 1.77 3.18
CA PHE A 696 26.34 0.41 3.60
C PHE A 696 25.55 0.10 4.85
N GLY A 697 24.84 -1.01 4.88
CA GLY A 697 24.06 -1.44 6.03
C GLY A 697 24.37 -2.87 6.41
N ALA A 698 24.24 -3.14 7.71
CA ALA A 698 24.21 -4.49 8.25
C ALA A 698 23.06 -4.57 9.25
N ARG A 699 22.27 -5.64 9.19
CA ARG A 699 21.20 -5.87 10.15
C ARG A 699 21.09 -7.35 10.51
N MET A 700 20.68 -7.61 11.75
CA MET A 700 20.27 -8.92 12.19
C MET A 700 18.76 -8.96 12.31
N VAL A 701 18.16 -9.95 11.68
CA VAL A 701 16.70 -10.17 11.65
C VAL A 701 16.37 -11.39 12.51
N ASN A 702 15.25 -11.34 13.24
CA ASN A 702 14.81 -12.38 14.17
C ASN A 702 15.91 -12.81 15.15
N ALA A 703 16.56 -11.80 15.74
CA ALA A 703 17.62 -12.00 16.71
C ALA A 703 17.13 -12.79 17.93
N PHE A 704 17.97 -13.69 18.42
CA PHE A 704 17.72 -14.52 19.62
C PHE A 704 16.50 -15.45 19.52
N THR A 705 16.01 -15.72 18.30
CA THR A 705 14.93 -16.69 18.07
C THR A 705 15.48 -18.02 17.60
N LYS A 706 14.81 -19.14 17.99
CA LYS A 706 15.17 -20.50 17.55
C LYS A 706 14.40 -20.93 16.30
N ARG A 707 13.21 -20.36 16.08
CA ARG A 707 12.31 -20.71 14.98
C ARG A 707 12.38 -19.74 13.80
N GLY A 708 13.03 -18.58 13.97
CA GLY A 708 13.11 -17.54 12.94
C GLY A 708 11.76 -16.93 12.65
N PHE A 709 11.37 -17.01 11.38
CA PHE A 709 10.09 -16.54 10.90
C PHE A 709 8.98 -17.52 11.33
N GLN A 710 7.98 -17.08 12.08
CA GLN A 710 6.92 -17.92 12.60
C GLN A 710 5.55 -17.28 12.39
N GLN A 711 4.61 -18.07 11.85
CA GLN A 711 3.20 -17.75 11.71
C GLN A 711 2.37 -18.83 12.39
N GLU A 712 1.34 -18.42 13.11
CA GLU A 712 0.36 -19.32 13.72
C GLU A 712 -1.01 -18.98 13.16
N THR A 713 -1.77 -19.99 12.82
CA THR A 713 -3.15 -19.85 12.34
C THR A 713 -4.07 -20.77 13.11
N GLU A 714 -5.28 -20.31 13.38
CA GLU A 714 -6.33 -21.06 14.04
C GLU A 714 -7.64 -20.87 13.27
N THR A 715 -8.19 -21.95 12.75
CA THR A 715 -9.47 -21.97 12.03
C THR A 715 -10.48 -22.76 12.86
N PRO A 716 -11.34 -22.09 13.62
CA PRO A 716 -12.39 -22.78 14.36
C PRO A 716 -13.46 -23.31 13.39
N SER A 717 -13.90 -24.53 13.61
CA SER A 717 -14.97 -25.19 12.85
C SER A 717 -15.59 -26.31 13.67
N LYS A 718 -16.90 -26.54 13.50
CA LYS A 718 -17.59 -27.70 14.07
C LYS A 718 -17.28 -28.99 13.36
N VAL A 719 -16.83 -28.93 12.10
CA VAL A 719 -16.55 -30.09 11.25
C VAL A 719 -15.05 -30.31 11.11
N HIS A 720 -14.28 -29.24 10.91
CA HIS A 720 -12.83 -29.35 10.70
C HIS A 720 -12.08 -28.20 11.38
N PRO A 721 -11.95 -28.22 12.71
CA PRO A 721 -11.08 -27.30 13.42
C PRO A 721 -9.61 -27.62 13.13
N ILE A 722 -8.80 -26.57 12.84
CA ILE A 722 -7.37 -26.72 12.57
C ILE A 722 -6.57 -25.62 13.27
N SER A 723 -5.46 -26.01 13.88
CA SER A 723 -4.41 -25.13 14.39
C SER A 723 -3.11 -25.48 13.71
N LYS A 724 -2.45 -24.48 13.11
CA LYS A 724 -1.22 -24.67 12.33
C LYS A 724 -0.15 -23.68 12.77
N THR A 725 1.08 -24.17 12.89
CA THR A 725 2.28 -23.35 13.10
C THR A 725 3.25 -23.60 11.96
N PHE A 726 3.52 -22.55 11.21
CA PHE A 726 4.51 -22.53 10.14
C PHE A 726 5.73 -21.74 10.58
N TYR A 727 6.95 -22.25 10.34
CA TYR A 727 8.17 -21.52 10.67
C TYR A 727 9.34 -21.88 9.76
N ILE A 728 10.27 -20.90 9.61
CA ILE A 728 11.47 -21.01 8.77
C ILE A 728 12.69 -20.75 9.63
N LYS A 729 13.42 -21.81 9.99
CA LYS A 729 14.62 -21.72 10.83
C LYS A 729 15.79 -21.02 10.14
N ASP A 730 15.85 -21.04 8.81
CA ASP A 730 16.88 -20.34 8.05
C ASP A 730 16.87 -18.81 8.29
N PHE A 731 15.75 -18.27 8.78
CA PHE A 731 15.62 -16.87 9.15
C PHE A 731 15.81 -16.58 10.65
N ALA A 732 16.26 -17.58 11.43
CA ALA A 732 16.65 -17.36 12.81
C ALA A 732 18.03 -16.70 12.85
N ASN A 733 18.16 -15.57 13.57
CA ASN A 733 19.40 -14.80 13.66
C ASN A 733 20.01 -14.47 12.28
N MET A 734 19.17 -14.18 11.30
CA MET A 734 19.61 -13.92 9.93
C MET A 734 20.34 -12.58 9.84
N VAL A 735 21.57 -12.59 9.33
CA VAL A 735 22.38 -11.39 9.09
C VAL A 735 22.26 -11.01 7.63
N GLU A 736 21.85 -9.78 7.37
CA GLU A 736 21.75 -9.20 6.03
C GLU A 736 22.70 -8.01 5.88
N LEU A 737 23.34 -7.94 4.73
CA LEU A 737 24.12 -6.81 4.28
C LEU A 737 23.37 -6.04 3.21
N ASN A 738 23.34 -4.73 3.31
CA ASN A 738 22.70 -3.83 2.35
C ASN A 738 23.73 -2.89 1.76
N ILE A 739 23.77 -2.77 0.44
CA ILE A 739 24.57 -1.79 -0.29
C ILE A 739 23.65 -1.02 -1.21
N VAL A 740 23.61 0.29 -1.07
CA VAL A 740 22.89 1.20 -1.95
C VAL A 740 23.90 2.16 -2.58
N TYR A 741 23.92 2.20 -3.90
CA TYR A 741 24.58 3.24 -4.68
C TYR A 741 23.53 4.12 -5.34
N ARG A 742 23.60 5.43 -5.13
CA ARG A 742 22.66 6.37 -5.75
C ARG A 742 23.40 7.61 -6.22
N ILE A 743 23.30 7.89 -7.49
CA ILE A 743 23.83 9.10 -8.11
C ILE A 743 22.70 9.92 -8.73
N SER A 744 22.78 11.23 -8.56
CA SER A 744 21.91 12.20 -9.22
C SER A 744 22.77 13.20 -9.97
N PHE A 745 22.41 13.49 -11.21
CA PHE A 745 23.17 14.37 -12.09
C PHE A 745 22.26 15.28 -12.91
N GLY A 746 22.81 16.43 -13.38
CA GLY A 746 22.12 17.37 -14.25
C GLY A 746 21.49 18.59 -13.54
N LYS A 747 20.79 19.45 -14.30
CA LYS A 747 20.22 20.73 -13.86
C LYS A 747 18.70 20.65 -13.62
N SER A 748 18.16 21.45 -12.70
CA SER A 748 16.73 21.39 -12.28
C SER A 748 15.77 22.12 -13.23
N TYR A 749 14.52 21.61 -13.41
CA TYR A 749 13.44 22.26 -14.18
C TYR A 749 12.03 21.75 -13.83
N GLN A 750 10.96 22.44 -14.24
CA GLN A 750 9.56 22.20 -13.84
C GLN A 750 8.81 21.12 -14.61
N ARG A 751 7.87 20.41 -13.93
CA ARG A 751 6.95 19.46 -14.55
C ARG A 751 5.58 19.39 -13.88
N ALA A 752 4.55 18.97 -14.65
CA ALA A 752 3.17 18.85 -14.19
C ALA A 752 2.89 17.55 -13.40
N ASN A 753 1.88 17.58 -12.52
CA ASN A 753 1.45 16.44 -11.70
C ASN A 753 0.57 15.45 -12.47
N ARG A 754 0.68 14.16 -12.18
CA ARG A 754 0.01 13.08 -12.92
C ARG A 754 -0.39 11.89 -12.03
N THR A 755 -1.38 11.11 -12.50
CA THR A 755 -1.84 9.87 -11.85
C THR A 755 -1.98 8.72 -12.85
N LEU A 756 -1.39 7.57 -12.59
CA LEU A 756 -1.59 6.29 -13.30
C LEU A 756 -2.04 5.22 -12.32
N GLN A 757 -2.99 4.37 -12.74
CA GLN A 757 -3.56 3.33 -11.89
C GLN A 757 -3.55 2.00 -12.58
N ASN A 758 -2.85 1.02 -11.97
CA ASN A 758 -3.03 -0.37 -12.38
C ASN A 758 -2.74 -1.32 -11.24
N LYS A 759 -3.67 -2.20 -10.93
CA LYS A 759 -3.50 -3.36 -10.07
C LYS A 759 -3.92 -4.64 -10.77
N GLY A 760 -3.27 -5.72 -10.32
CA GLY A 760 -3.28 -7.04 -10.88
C GLY A 760 -4.61 -7.60 -11.36
N ILE A 761 -4.50 -8.55 -12.21
CA ILE A 761 -5.57 -9.38 -12.75
C ILE A 761 -6.03 -10.31 -11.62
N ASP A 762 -7.33 -10.48 -11.48
CA ASP A 762 -7.91 -11.65 -10.84
C ASP A 762 -7.80 -12.81 -11.85
N THR A 763 -6.86 -13.71 -11.62
CA THR A 763 -6.56 -14.84 -12.51
C THR A 763 -7.58 -15.97 -12.38
N GLY A 764 -8.48 -15.91 -11.38
CA GLY A 764 -9.41 -16.98 -11.10
C GLY A 764 -8.76 -18.28 -10.61
N VAL A 765 -7.49 -18.25 -10.22
CA VAL A 765 -6.79 -19.42 -9.65
C VAL A 765 -6.59 -19.21 -8.16
N ASN A 766 -7.05 -20.17 -7.38
CA ASN A 766 -6.77 -20.23 -5.94
C ASN A 766 -5.41 -20.93 -5.74
N VAL A 767 -4.36 -20.15 -5.51
CA VAL A 767 -3.04 -20.69 -5.14
C VAL A 767 -2.93 -20.54 -3.64
N GLU A 768 -3.39 -21.54 -2.89
CA GLU A 768 -3.09 -21.62 -1.46
C GLU A 768 -1.61 -22.00 -1.28
N TYR A 769 -0.86 -21.09 -0.68
CA TYR A 769 0.54 -21.30 -0.29
C TYR A 769 0.64 -21.87 1.12
#